data_98ee509d6a41ef71ff6fd6e67fb25091
#
_entry.id   98ee509d6a41ef71ff6fd6e67fb25091
#
_cell.length_a   1.000
_cell.length_b   1.000
_cell.length_c   1.000
_cell.angle_alpha   90.00
_cell.angle_beta   90.00
_cell.angle_gamma   90.00
#
_symmetry.space_group_name_H-M   'P 1'
#
loop_
_entity.id
_entity.type
_entity.pdbx_description
1 polymer ?
#
loop_
_entity_poly.entity_id
_entity_poly.type
_entity_poly.pdbx_seq_one_letter_code
_entity_poly.pdbx_strand_id
1 'polypeptide(L)'
;MKKLLLLIFTLCAVHVTFSQEDTYPMYKGCENKQDVTLENCFNEKLTADILAAFNVPQELISNNYKGTVNVIFLVTKEGNFDVLYVRTAYKELEDEARKVFGNLPKASPATYNGRPVDIRFGMPIQIPLGSQPTPKIIEKVEKQQEIIYEPTAKEDITLITKNSMFPEHTSELNIPFTHSSYADLDYYFNKGENSHTSSKPYLFSDATNHIDLSELKTALFKNKTSKGGKKLWNEHFFSVQKEDYWFTINPMVDLQIGKDNSDNIDFTYNNTRAVQIQGGIGKNLNFSSSFYESQGRFSDYVTDFIRANGVLGASGTVPGRGKGKGLDQGGFDYPIAEAYLSYTPNKFFNFQFGHGKNFIGDGYRSFMLSDVASPYTHFKISTQFWKIKYTNLWMWLDDVRPEVSVNELSPRKYVAMHHLSWNVNKRLNIGLFEAVITENESNRGFDIEFFNPVIFYRAVEFTRGSEGGNAIIGLNSKYKLTNNITAYSQFILDELTVGRFFDGSGYWGNKFAFQLGAKYFNAFKVDNLFLQGELNIARPYTFSNRRSILNYGHFNQPLAHLWGSNFWEAVAIARYKKGRWFGNAKITIGQKGFDENGLNYGGNIYLSNDNRIANEGIDITQGNFTSIFIGDIQAGYVVNPTTNLQFFGGITFRNFDQATQTSTISQQNTTWFTIGLKTDIFNWYFDF
;
A
#
# COMPACT_ATOMS: atom_id res chain seq x y z
N MET A 1 -6.42 -12.34 28.39
CA MET A 1 -6.22 -12.61 26.95
C MET A 1 -7.24 -13.59 26.38
N LYS A 2 -7.44 -14.81 26.93
CA LYS A 2 -8.44 -15.78 26.41
C LYS A 2 -9.86 -15.21 26.26
N LYS A 3 -10.34 -14.37 27.17
CA LYS A 3 -11.69 -13.76 27.11
C LYS A 3 -11.83 -12.63 26.08
N LEU A 4 -10.74 -11.93 25.73
CA LEU A 4 -10.75 -10.85 24.73
C LEU A 4 -10.69 -11.43 23.30
N LEU A 5 -9.94 -12.52 23.08
CA LEU A 5 -9.91 -13.25 21.81
C LEU A 5 -11.25 -13.95 21.52
N LEU A 6 -11.92 -14.48 22.55
CA LEU A 6 -13.25 -15.07 22.41
C LEU A 6 -14.30 -14.02 22.02
N LEU A 7 -14.17 -12.78 22.55
CA LEU A 7 -15.07 -11.66 22.22
C LEU A 7 -14.90 -11.21 20.75
N ILE A 8 -13.68 -11.21 20.22
CA ILE A 8 -13.41 -10.88 18.82
C ILE A 8 -13.93 -11.98 17.89
N PHE A 9 -13.79 -13.26 18.27
CA PHE A 9 -14.30 -14.37 17.47
C PHE A 9 -15.83 -14.49 17.52
N THR A 10 -16.49 -14.18 18.66
CA THR A 10 -17.96 -14.15 18.75
C THR A 10 -18.56 -12.95 18.01
N LEU A 11 -17.87 -11.81 17.91
CA LEU A 11 -18.32 -10.69 17.06
C LEU A 11 -18.22 -11.01 15.54
N CYS A 12 -17.32 -11.89 15.14
CA CYS A 12 -17.25 -12.38 13.75
C CYS A 12 -18.23 -13.52 13.44
N ALA A 13 -18.73 -14.24 14.46
CA ALA A 13 -19.58 -15.42 14.29
C ALA A 13 -21.11 -15.14 14.35
N VAL A 14 -21.55 -13.91 14.64
CA VAL A 14 -22.98 -13.57 14.85
C VAL A 14 -23.62 -12.89 13.64
N HIS A 15 -23.07 -13.03 12.44
CA HIS A 15 -23.80 -12.75 11.21
C HIS A 15 -23.78 -13.97 10.27
N VAL A 16 -24.33 -15.09 10.72
CA VAL A 16 -24.97 -16.02 9.79
C VAL A 16 -26.29 -15.36 9.39
N THR A 17 -26.20 -14.40 8.48
CA THR A 17 -27.38 -13.94 7.76
C THR A 17 -27.85 -15.08 6.89
N PHE A 18 -29.13 -15.43 7.04
CA PHE A 18 -29.84 -16.21 6.04
C PHE A 18 -29.51 -15.65 4.68
N SER A 19 -28.88 -16.44 3.83
CA SER A 19 -28.75 -16.15 2.41
C SER A 19 -30.15 -16.08 1.85
N GLN A 20 -30.68 -14.89 1.61
CA GLN A 20 -31.82 -14.72 0.75
C GLN A 20 -31.32 -15.00 -0.66
N GLU A 21 -31.87 -16.03 -1.30
CA GLU A 21 -31.47 -16.47 -2.63
C GLU A 21 -31.67 -15.34 -3.65
N ASP A 22 -30.68 -15.15 -4.49
CA ASP A 22 -30.79 -14.28 -5.65
C ASP A 22 -31.75 -14.91 -6.64
N THR A 23 -32.74 -14.17 -7.10
CA THR A 23 -33.74 -14.71 -8.04
C THR A 23 -33.58 -14.06 -9.42
N TYR A 24 -33.80 -14.86 -10.46
CA TYR A 24 -33.90 -14.42 -11.84
C TYR A 24 -35.25 -13.67 -12.07
N PRO A 25 -35.34 -12.73 -13.02
CA PRO A 25 -36.63 -12.11 -13.31
C PRO A 25 -37.65 -13.15 -13.77
N MET A 26 -38.89 -13.02 -13.31
CA MET A 26 -39.96 -13.99 -13.65
C MET A 26 -40.94 -13.39 -14.64
N TYR A 27 -41.07 -13.99 -15.80
CA TYR A 27 -42.00 -13.59 -16.84
C TYR A 27 -43.35 -14.29 -16.66
N LYS A 28 -44.38 -13.71 -17.20
CA LYS A 28 -45.77 -14.25 -17.17
C LYS A 28 -45.79 -15.71 -17.66
N GLY A 29 -46.32 -16.61 -16.86
CA GLY A 29 -46.43 -18.04 -17.16
C GLY A 29 -45.24 -18.88 -16.68
N CYS A 30 -44.33 -18.30 -15.86
CA CYS A 30 -43.18 -18.98 -15.25
C CYS A 30 -43.27 -19.05 -13.73
N GLU A 31 -44.45 -18.80 -13.12
CA GLU A 31 -44.64 -18.62 -11.67
C GLU A 31 -44.28 -19.86 -10.82
N ASN A 32 -44.26 -21.04 -11.43
CA ASN A 32 -43.97 -22.34 -10.73
C ASN A 32 -42.56 -22.88 -11.07
N LYS A 33 -41.65 -22.06 -11.55
CA LYS A 33 -40.29 -22.46 -11.91
C LYS A 33 -39.28 -21.85 -10.95
N GLN A 34 -38.16 -22.55 -10.72
CA GLN A 34 -37.05 -22.06 -9.87
C GLN A 34 -35.73 -22.29 -10.58
N ASP A 35 -34.72 -21.47 -10.23
CA ASP A 35 -33.32 -21.51 -10.71
C ASP A 35 -33.19 -21.62 -12.24
N VAL A 36 -32.40 -22.54 -12.73
CA VAL A 36 -32.12 -22.78 -14.16
C VAL A 36 -33.40 -23.00 -14.98
N THR A 37 -34.46 -23.57 -14.39
CA THR A 37 -35.74 -23.76 -15.05
C THR A 37 -36.53 -22.47 -15.19
N LEU A 38 -36.33 -21.51 -14.27
CA LEU A 38 -36.94 -20.16 -14.36
C LEU A 38 -36.26 -19.33 -15.45
N GLU A 39 -34.92 -19.38 -15.53
CA GLU A 39 -34.15 -18.69 -16.58
C GLU A 39 -34.56 -19.18 -17.97
N ASN A 40 -34.63 -20.48 -18.17
CA ASN A 40 -35.05 -21.05 -19.47
C ASN A 40 -36.47 -20.66 -19.81
N CYS A 41 -37.42 -20.76 -18.84
CA CYS A 41 -38.80 -20.36 -19.04
C CYS A 41 -38.93 -18.86 -19.39
N PHE A 42 -38.23 -17.98 -18.67
CA PHE A 42 -38.17 -16.54 -18.93
C PHE A 42 -37.72 -16.27 -20.37
N ASN A 43 -36.59 -16.86 -20.77
CA ASN A 43 -36.02 -16.66 -22.08
C ASN A 43 -36.94 -17.17 -23.22
N GLU A 44 -37.55 -18.36 -23.05
CA GLU A 44 -38.47 -18.94 -24.04
C GLU A 44 -39.73 -18.10 -24.20
N LYS A 45 -40.37 -17.73 -23.09
CA LYS A 45 -41.64 -16.98 -23.11
C LYS A 45 -41.44 -15.56 -23.65
N LEU A 46 -40.41 -14.85 -23.16
CA LEU A 46 -40.06 -13.52 -23.62
C LEU A 46 -39.75 -13.53 -25.11
N THR A 47 -38.96 -14.48 -25.59
CA THR A 47 -38.63 -14.63 -27.01
C THR A 47 -39.87 -14.88 -27.84
N ALA A 48 -40.78 -15.74 -27.39
CA ALA A 48 -42.02 -16.04 -28.10
C ALA A 48 -42.93 -14.81 -28.24
N ASP A 49 -43.12 -14.05 -27.18
CA ASP A 49 -43.95 -12.83 -27.21
C ASP A 49 -43.32 -11.75 -28.07
N ILE A 50 -42.00 -11.55 -28.05
CA ILE A 50 -41.33 -10.60 -28.93
C ILE A 50 -41.48 -11.02 -30.38
N LEU A 51 -41.27 -12.28 -30.74
CA LEU A 51 -41.39 -12.74 -32.12
C LEU A 51 -42.85 -12.68 -32.64
N ALA A 52 -43.81 -12.93 -31.77
CA ALA A 52 -45.24 -12.81 -32.13
C ALA A 52 -45.65 -11.36 -32.40
N ALA A 53 -45.02 -10.39 -31.74
CA ALA A 53 -45.33 -8.97 -31.84
C ALA A 53 -44.47 -8.22 -32.87
N PHE A 54 -43.33 -8.77 -33.28
CA PHE A 54 -42.35 -8.09 -34.14
C PHE A 54 -42.75 -8.14 -35.61
N ASN A 55 -43.02 -6.98 -36.20
CA ASN A 55 -43.42 -6.87 -37.61
C ASN A 55 -42.23 -6.38 -38.45
N VAL A 56 -41.77 -7.23 -39.39
CA VAL A 56 -40.73 -6.82 -40.35
C VAL A 56 -41.39 -5.97 -41.44
N PRO A 57 -40.87 -4.76 -41.75
CA PRO A 57 -41.41 -3.91 -42.81
C PRO A 57 -41.51 -4.65 -44.15
N GLN A 58 -42.61 -4.46 -44.86
CA GLN A 58 -42.91 -5.18 -46.12
C GLN A 58 -41.85 -4.94 -47.20
N GLU A 59 -41.24 -3.75 -47.23
CA GLU A 59 -40.13 -3.41 -48.11
C GLU A 59 -38.90 -4.29 -47.90
N LEU A 60 -38.56 -4.58 -46.64
CA LEU A 60 -37.41 -5.44 -46.30
C LEU A 60 -37.70 -6.91 -46.63
N ILE A 61 -38.95 -7.33 -46.49
CA ILE A 61 -39.39 -8.68 -46.89
C ILE A 61 -39.29 -8.82 -48.42
N SER A 62 -39.77 -7.85 -49.15
CA SER A 62 -39.76 -7.85 -50.65
C SER A 62 -38.32 -7.86 -51.18
N ASN A 63 -37.40 -7.24 -50.49
CA ASN A 63 -35.98 -7.18 -50.84
C ASN A 63 -35.16 -8.36 -50.32
N ASN A 64 -35.81 -9.41 -49.79
CA ASN A 64 -35.14 -10.59 -49.21
C ASN A 64 -34.06 -10.23 -48.17
N TYR A 65 -34.29 -9.19 -47.37
CA TYR A 65 -33.31 -8.77 -46.38
C TYR A 65 -33.01 -9.86 -45.36
N LYS A 66 -31.72 -10.08 -45.10
CA LYS A 66 -31.21 -10.98 -44.06
C LYS A 66 -30.27 -10.22 -43.13
N GLY A 67 -30.55 -10.21 -41.81
CA GLY A 67 -29.74 -9.47 -40.88
C GLY A 67 -30.15 -9.75 -39.44
N THR A 68 -29.48 -9.09 -38.50
CA THR A 68 -29.74 -9.23 -37.06
C THR A 68 -30.03 -7.85 -36.46
N VAL A 69 -31.11 -7.74 -35.71
CA VAL A 69 -31.44 -6.60 -34.83
C VAL A 69 -30.97 -6.95 -33.43
N ASN A 70 -29.90 -6.33 -32.97
CA ASN A 70 -29.41 -6.55 -31.61
C ASN A 70 -30.03 -5.52 -30.68
N VAL A 71 -30.79 -5.98 -29.69
CA VAL A 71 -31.47 -5.15 -28.70
C VAL A 71 -30.82 -5.35 -27.34
N ILE A 72 -30.39 -4.25 -26.72
CA ILE A 72 -29.98 -4.21 -25.33
C ILE A 72 -31.06 -3.53 -24.51
N PHE A 73 -31.57 -4.21 -23.49
CA PHE A 73 -32.68 -3.72 -22.69
C PHE A 73 -32.49 -4.03 -21.20
N LEU A 74 -33.20 -3.30 -20.34
CA LEU A 74 -33.29 -3.55 -18.90
C LEU A 74 -34.63 -4.22 -18.59
N VAL A 75 -34.60 -5.20 -17.68
CA VAL A 75 -35.73 -5.52 -16.84
C VAL A 75 -35.59 -4.70 -15.58
N THR A 76 -36.42 -3.68 -15.41
CA THR A 76 -36.30 -2.74 -14.30
C THR A 76 -36.79 -3.35 -12.99
N LYS A 77 -36.44 -2.75 -11.88
CA LYS A 77 -36.93 -3.13 -10.54
C LYS A 77 -38.44 -2.97 -10.38
N GLU A 78 -39.12 -2.21 -11.28
CA GLU A 78 -40.57 -2.11 -11.40
C GLU A 78 -41.16 -3.14 -12.37
N GLY A 79 -40.28 -3.97 -12.99
CA GLY A 79 -40.67 -5.04 -13.92
C GLY A 79 -40.92 -4.58 -15.37
N ASN A 80 -40.58 -3.35 -15.75
CA ASN A 80 -40.71 -2.87 -17.12
C ASN A 80 -39.52 -3.31 -17.98
N PHE A 81 -39.73 -3.32 -19.31
CA PHE A 81 -38.67 -3.60 -20.29
C PHE A 81 -38.24 -2.29 -20.97
N ASP A 82 -37.13 -1.72 -20.54
CA ASP A 82 -36.62 -0.44 -21.06
C ASP A 82 -35.50 -0.70 -22.07
N VAL A 83 -35.69 -0.33 -23.33
CA VAL A 83 -34.70 -0.48 -24.40
C VAL A 83 -33.62 0.58 -24.28
N LEU A 84 -32.38 0.15 -23.98
CA LEU A 84 -31.23 1.03 -23.88
C LEU A 84 -30.60 1.33 -25.23
N TYR A 85 -30.49 0.32 -26.08
CA TYR A 85 -29.80 0.44 -27.35
C TYR A 85 -30.31 -0.61 -28.35
N VAL A 86 -30.47 -0.19 -29.63
CA VAL A 86 -30.77 -1.09 -30.73
C VAL A 86 -29.73 -0.90 -31.83
N ARG A 87 -29.12 -1.99 -32.27
CA ARG A 87 -28.18 -1.99 -33.41
C ARG A 87 -28.82 -2.75 -34.58
N THR A 88 -29.13 -2.02 -35.60
CA THR A 88 -29.70 -2.54 -36.86
C THR A 88 -29.26 -1.68 -38.04
N ALA A 89 -29.42 -2.18 -39.27
CA ALA A 89 -29.11 -1.45 -40.49
C ALA A 89 -30.23 -0.46 -40.93
N TYR A 90 -31.44 -0.64 -40.43
CA TYR A 90 -32.62 0.13 -40.82
C TYR A 90 -33.34 0.71 -39.61
N LYS A 91 -33.70 2.00 -39.70
CA LYS A 91 -34.35 2.72 -38.62
C LYS A 91 -35.74 2.17 -38.29
N GLU A 92 -36.47 1.71 -39.28
CA GLU A 92 -37.78 1.10 -39.14
C GLU A 92 -37.75 -0.16 -38.27
N LEU A 93 -36.67 -0.91 -38.31
CA LEU A 93 -36.46 -2.08 -37.44
C LEU A 93 -36.09 -1.66 -36.01
N GLU A 94 -35.41 -0.52 -35.83
CA GLU A 94 -35.16 0.05 -34.52
C GLU A 94 -36.45 0.53 -33.84
N ASP A 95 -37.28 1.28 -34.61
CA ASP A 95 -38.53 1.81 -34.12
C ASP A 95 -39.51 0.68 -33.76
N GLU A 96 -39.56 -0.40 -34.56
CA GLU A 96 -40.37 -1.58 -34.26
C GLU A 96 -39.87 -2.32 -33.02
N ALA A 97 -38.56 -2.48 -32.87
CA ALA A 97 -37.98 -3.09 -31.66
C ALA A 97 -38.39 -2.30 -30.39
N ARG A 98 -38.22 -0.99 -30.39
CA ARG A 98 -38.61 -0.13 -29.25
C ARG A 98 -40.09 -0.22 -28.94
N LYS A 99 -40.93 -0.26 -29.95
CA LYS A 99 -42.39 -0.38 -29.81
C LYS A 99 -42.77 -1.75 -29.20
N VAL A 100 -42.19 -2.85 -29.69
CA VAL A 100 -42.45 -4.20 -29.17
C VAL A 100 -42.07 -4.32 -27.72
N PHE A 101 -40.86 -3.92 -27.36
CA PHE A 101 -40.37 -4.01 -25.96
C PHE A 101 -41.17 -3.11 -25.01
N GLY A 102 -41.60 -1.92 -25.45
CA GLY A 102 -42.42 -1.03 -24.64
C GLY A 102 -43.87 -1.54 -24.38
N ASN A 103 -44.34 -2.51 -25.17
CA ASN A 103 -45.66 -3.11 -25.03
C ASN A 103 -45.65 -4.50 -24.37
N LEU A 104 -44.48 -5.01 -23.95
CA LEU A 104 -44.38 -6.30 -23.25
C LEU A 104 -45.07 -6.25 -21.88
N PRO A 105 -45.71 -7.35 -21.45
CA PRO A 105 -46.24 -7.44 -20.08
C PRO A 105 -45.13 -7.34 -19.04
N LYS A 106 -45.43 -6.69 -17.90
CA LYS A 106 -44.46 -6.56 -16.82
C LYS A 106 -44.00 -7.92 -16.31
N ALA A 107 -42.72 -8.02 -16.03
CA ALA A 107 -42.12 -9.15 -15.34
C ALA A 107 -42.04 -8.88 -13.83
N SER A 108 -41.99 -9.94 -13.01
CA SER A 108 -41.52 -9.78 -11.63
C SER A 108 -40.03 -9.51 -11.68
N PRO A 109 -39.51 -8.47 -10.98
CA PRO A 109 -38.11 -8.12 -11.07
C PRO A 109 -37.22 -9.20 -10.45
N ALA A 110 -35.97 -9.25 -10.87
CA ALA A 110 -34.96 -10.02 -10.22
C ALA A 110 -34.68 -9.48 -8.80
N THR A 111 -34.24 -10.36 -7.90
CA THR A 111 -33.78 -9.90 -6.58
C THR A 111 -32.34 -10.25 -6.35
N TYR A 112 -31.63 -9.36 -5.65
CA TYR A 112 -30.29 -9.56 -5.15
C TYR A 112 -30.27 -9.25 -3.65
N ASN A 113 -29.88 -10.21 -2.82
CA ASN A 113 -30.03 -10.12 -1.37
C ASN A 113 -31.45 -9.71 -0.93
N GLY A 114 -32.49 -10.26 -1.61
CA GLY A 114 -33.90 -10.01 -1.32
C GLY A 114 -34.41 -8.60 -1.72
N ARG A 115 -33.64 -7.80 -2.46
CA ARG A 115 -34.05 -6.48 -2.96
C ARG A 115 -34.22 -6.50 -4.47
N PRO A 116 -35.29 -5.91 -5.03
CA PRO A 116 -35.45 -5.79 -6.47
C PRO A 116 -34.30 -5.02 -7.12
N VAL A 117 -33.77 -5.56 -8.21
CA VAL A 117 -32.65 -4.96 -8.98
C VAL A 117 -32.95 -4.91 -10.46
N ASP A 118 -32.32 -3.93 -11.15
CA ASP A 118 -32.37 -3.84 -12.60
C ASP A 118 -31.38 -4.83 -13.20
N ILE A 119 -31.79 -5.61 -14.23
CA ILE A 119 -30.88 -6.51 -14.96
C ILE A 119 -30.87 -6.17 -16.44
N ARG A 120 -29.69 -6.12 -17.04
CA ARG A 120 -29.45 -5.86 -18.44
C ARG A 120 -29.35 -7.15 -19.24
N PHE A 121 -30.13 -7.20 -20.35
CA PHE A 121 -30.14 -8.31 -21.28
C PHE A 121 -29.73 -7.85 -22.68
N GLY A 122 -29.15 -8.78 -23.45
CA GLY A 122 -28.93 -8.63 -24.88
C GLY A 122 -29.71 -9.68 -25.65
N MET A 123 -30.52 -9.27 -26.60
CA MET A 123 -31.32 -10.15 -27.46
C MET A 123 -31.06 -9.86 -28.94
N PRO A 124 -30.46 -10.80 -29.67
CA PRO A 124 -30.38 -10.71 -31.12
C PRO A 124 -31.65 -11.28 -31.76
N ILE A 125 -32.36 -10.50 -32.60
CA ILE A 125 -33.50 -10.90 -33.38
C ILE A 125 -33.04 -11.10 -34.84
N GLN A 126 -33.09 -12.31 -35.33
CA GLN A 126 -32.69 -12.64 -36.71
C GLN A 126 -33.84 -12.45 -37.72
N ILE A 127 -33.52 -11.87 -38.85
CA ILE A 127 -34.46 -11.68 -39.95
C ILE A 127 -33.95 -12.50 -41.15
N PRO A 128 -34.80 -13.36 -41.78
CA PRO A 128 -36.20 -13.60 -41.49
C PRO A 128 -36.46 -14.25 -40.13
N LEU A 129 -37.63 -13.95 -39.56
CA LEU A 129 -38.02 -14.49 -38.25
C LEU A 129 -38.16 -16.02 -38.35
N GLY A 130 -37.37 -16.72 -37.53
CA GLY A 130 -37.31 -18.19 -37.49
C GLY A 130 -36.72 -18.64 -36.16
N SER A 131 -35.86 -19.69 -36.14
CA SER A 131 -35.14 -20.10 -34.94
C SER A 131 -34.24 -18.99 -34.43
N GLN A 132 -34.49 -18.50 -33.21
CA GLN A 132 -33.83 -17.35 -32.62
C GLN A 132 -32.90 -17.74 -31.49
N PRO A 133 -31.76 -17.08 -31.31
CA PRO A 133 -30.91 -17.25 -30.11
C PRO A 133 -31.65 -16.68 -28.88
N THR A 134 -31.39 -17.31 -27.72
CA THR A 134 -31.96 -16.88 -26.43
C THR A 134 -31.33 -15.58 -25.92
N PRO A 135 -32.07 -14.74 -25.19
CA PRO A 135 -31.54 -13.58 -24.50
C PRO A 135 -30.40 -13.95 -23.52
N LYS A 136 -29.40 -13.11 -23.38
CA LYS A 136 -28.29 -13.29 -22.43
C LYS A 136 -28.17 -12.11 -21.50
N ILE A 137 -27.89 -12.38 -20.22
CA ILE A 137 -27.53 -11.33 -19.26
C ILE A 137 -26.20 -10.72 -19.70
N ILE A 138 -26.16 -9.39 -19.84
CA ILE A 138 -24.94 -8.63 -20.13
C ILE A 138 -24.34 -8.07 -18.83
N GLU A 139 -25.18 -7.63 -17.89
CA GLU A 139 -24.74 -7.03 -16.64
C GLU A 139 -25.91 -6.94 -15.64
N LYS A 140 -25.62 -7.23 -14.35
CA LYS A 140 -26.53 -6.88 -13.24
C LYS A 140 -26.26 -5.42 -12.86
N VAL A 141 -27.23 -4.55 -12.98
CA VAL A 141 -27.11 -3.12 -12.64
C VAL A 141 -27.72 -2.88 -11.26
N GLU A 142 -26.90 -2.77 -10.23
CA GLU A 142 -27.33 -2.15 -8.98
C GLU A 142 -27.46 -0.64 -9.19
N LYS A 143 -28.66 -0.10 -9.19
CA LYS A 143 -28.84 1.35 -9.05
C LYS A 143 -28.41 1.75 -7.64
N GLN A 144 -27.22 2.32 -7.51
CA GLN A 144 -26.94 3.22 -6.41
C GLN A 144 -27.95 4.36 -6.48
N GLN A 145 -28.53 4.74 -5.34
CA GLN A 145 -29.32 5.97 -5.22
C GLN A 145 -28.53 7.08 -5.90
N GLU A 146 -29.11 7.68 -6.93
CA GLU A 146 -28.65 8.96 -7.48
C GLU A 146 -28.63 9.96 -6.31
N ILE A 147 -27.47 10.20 -5.76
CA ILE A 147 -27.17 11.50 -5.20
C ILE A 147 -27.10 12.38 -6.44
N ILE A 148 -28.12 13.20 -6.64
CA ILE A 148 -28.11 14.29 -7.61
C ILE A 148 -26.94 15.17 -7.18
N TYR A 149 -25.74 14.90 -7.73
CA TYR A 149 -24.72 15.90 -7.85
C TYR A 149 -25.23 16.82 -8.95
N GLU A 150 -25.76 17.98 -8.58
CA GLU A 150 -25.75 19.11 -9.51
C GLU A 150 -24.28 19.22 -9.97
N PRO A 151 -24.01 19.23 -11.26
CA PRO A 151 -22.67 19.45 -11.76
C PRO A 151 -22.30 20.90 -11.41
N THR A 152 -21.70 21.11 -10.25
CA THR A 152 -20.80 22.26 -10.12
C THR A 152 -19.82 22.11 -11.27
N ALA A 153 -19.78 23.14 -12.09
CA ALA A 153 -19.09 23.26 -13.36
C ALA A 153 -17.89 22.30 -13.44
N LYS A 154 -17.84 21.50 -14.50
CA LYS A 154 -16.63 20.83 -14.95
C LYS A 154 -15.59 21.93 -15.17
N GLU A 155 -14.89 22.31 -14.11
CA GLU A 155 -13.61 22.96 -14.30
C GLU A 155 -12.71 21.91 -14.92
N ASP A 156 -12.38 22.18 -16.14
CA ASP A 156 -11.55 21.36 -16.99
C ASP A 156 -10.22 21.15 -16.26
N ILE A 157 -9.98 19.93 -15.73
CA ILE A 157 -8.69 19.53 -15.09
C ILE A 157 -7.51 19.88 -16.01
N THR A 158 -7.76 19.98 -17.31
CA THR A 158 -6.81 20.44 -18.32
C THR A 158 -6.41 21.92 -18.16
N LEU A 159 -7.19 22.75 -17.48
CA LEU A 159 -6.86 24.18 -17.28
C LEU A 159 -5.98 24.39 -16.02
N ILE A 160 -6.09 23.53 -15.02
CA ILE A 160 -5.28 23.61 -13.79
C ILE A 160 -3.81 23.26 -14.09
N THR A 161 -3.56 22.33 -15.00
CA THR A 161 -2.19 21.94 -15.38
C THR A 161 -1.44 22.97 -16.21
N LYS A 162 -2.13 23.88 -16.91
CA LYS A 162 -1.48 24.87 -17.78
C LYS A 162 -0.92 26.10 -17.06
N ASN A 163 -1.40 26.41 -15.85
CA ASN A 163 -1.04 27.63 -15.11
C ASN A 163 -0.62 27.39 -13.67
N SER A 164 -0.37 26.13 -13.26
CA SER A 164 0.06 25.84 -11.89
C SER A 164 1.48 26.34 -11.64
N MET A 165 1.66 27.16 -10.61
CA MET A 165 2.96 27.59 -10.11
C MET A 165 3.80 26.40 -9.59
N PHE A 166 3.16 25.27 -9.30
CA PHE A 166 3.74 24.02 -8.81
C PHE A 166 3.15 22.83 -9.57
N PRO A 167 3.61 22.56 -10.80
CA PRO A 167 3.12 21.46 -11.61
C PRO A 167 3.23 20.08 -10.93
N GLU A 168 4.21 19.91 -10.05
CA GLU A 168 4.38 18.67 -9.27
C GLU A 168 3.17 18.34 -8.39
N HIS A 169 2.44 19.35 -7.90
CA HIS A 169 1.29 19.12 -7.01
C HIS A 169 0.04 18.59 -7.73
N THR A 170 0.01 18.69 -9.04
CA THR A 170 -1.06 18.12 -9.89
C THR A 170 -0.59 16.91 -10.68
N SER A 171 0.63 16.46 -10.43
CA SER A 171 1.27 15.37 -11.17
C SER A 171 0.99 13.99 -10.58
N GLU A 172 1.36 12.96 -11.33
CA GLU A 172 1.37 11.57 -10.90
C GLU A 172 2.72 11.14 -10.29
N LEU A 173 3.45 12.11 -9.73
CA LEU A 173 4.63 11.84 -8.92
C LEU A 173 4.25 11.42 -7.51
N ASN A 174 5.11 10.61 -6.91
CA ASN A 174 5.01 10.25 -5.51
C ASN A 174 5.39 11.43 -4.61
N ILE A 175 4.58 11.72 -3.60
CA ILE A 175 4.98 12.57 -2.48
C ILE A 175 6.07 11.82 -1.71
N PRO A 176 7.28 12.37 -1.50
CA PRO A 176 8.34 11.71 -0.75
C PRO A 176 7.84 11.25 0.63
N PHE A 177 8.06 9.98 0.93
CA PHE A 177 7.52 9.38 2.16
C PHE A 177 8.42 9.68 3.35
N THR A 178 7.98 10.60 4.19
CA THR A 178 8.49 10.75 5.56
C THR A 178 7.34 10.76 6.55
N HIS A 179 7.52 10.15 7.72
CA HIS A 179 6.49 10.13 8.74
C HIS A 179 6.09 11.52 9.24
N SER A 180 7.00 12.51 9.15
CA SER A 180 6.72 13.89 9.53
C SER A 180 5.79 14.58 8.53
N SER A 181 6.04 14.44 7.23
CA SER A 181 5.23 15.04 6.18
C SER A 181 3.87 14.33 6.06
N TYR A 182 3.86 13.01 6.22
CA TYR A 182 2.62 12.22 6.10
C TYR A 182 1.69 12.40 7.30
N ALA A 183 2.20 12.73 8.49
CA ALA A 183 1.34 13.09 9.62
C ALA A 183 0.48 14.33 9.32
N ASP A 184 1.02 15.31 8.59
CA ASP A 184 0.26 16.48 8.16
C ASP A 184 -0.80 16.11 7.10
N LEU A 185 -0.43 15.30 6.10
CA LEU A 185 -1.35 14.84 5.06
C LEU A 185 -2.49 13.97 5.65
N ASP A 186 -2.15 13.07 6.56
CA ASP A 186 -3.12 12.18 7.21
C ASP A 186 -4.24 12.94 7.95
N TYR A 187 -3.94 14.15 8.50
CA TYR A 187 -4.95 15.02 9.07
C TYR A 187 -6.04 15.40 8.06
N TYR A 188 -5.63 15.82 6.86
CA TYR A 188 -6.58 16.22 5.82
C TYR A 188 -7.35 15.04 5.26
N PHE A 189 -6.67 13.90 5.04
CA PHE A 189 -7.33 12.66 4.66
C PHE A 189 -8.33 12.16 5.71
N ASN A 190 -8.07 12.44 7.01
CA ASN A 190 -8.99 12.04 8.06
C ASN A 190 -10.20 12.98 8.19
N LYS A 191 -10.04 14.26 7.86
CA LYS A 191 -11.10 15.28 7.98
C LYS A 191 -12.20 15.09 6.94
N GLY A 192 -11.89 14.64 5.75
CA GLY A 192 -12.82 14.42 4.64
C GLY A 192 -13.54 13.06 4.69
N GLU A 193 -13.92 12.57 3.51
CA GLU A 193 -14.41 11.21 3.34
C GLU A 193 -13.30 10.18 3.60
N ASN A 194 -13.67 8.90 3.75
CA ASN A 194 -12.67 7.87 3.99
C ASN A 194 -11.79 7.67 2.74
N SER A 195 -10.48 7.64 2.93
CA SER A 195 -9.48 7.54 1.86
C SER A 195 -8.53 6.35 2.07
N HIS A 196 -7.93 5.90 0.98
CA HIS A 196 -7.00 4.77 0.95
C HIS A 196 -5.60 5.22 1.40
N THR A 197 -5.38 5.28 2.73
CA THR A 197 -4.13 5.77 3.32
C THR A 197 -3.09 4.68 3.58
N SER A 198 -3.44 3.42 3.44
CA SER A 198 -2.54 2.31 3.77
C SER A 198 -1.44 2.07 2.74
N SER A 199 -1.63 2.40 1.45
CA SER A 199 -0.60 2.24 0.41
C SER A 199 0.16 3.55 0.17
N LYS A 200 1.45 3.57 0.45
CA LYS A 200 2.35 4.73 0.33
C LYS A 200 3.55 4.39 -0.56
N PRO A 201 4.20 5.38 -1.21
CA PRO A 201 3.87 6.81 -1.20
C PRO A 201 2.57 7.14 -1.94
N TYR A 202 1.91 8.25 -1.52
CA TYR A 202 0.75 8.81 -2.24
C TYR A 202 1.19 9.53 -3.48
N LEU A 203 0.35 9.56 -4.51
CA LEU A 203 0.53 10.45 -5.64
C LEU A 203 0.14 11.88 -5.24
N PHE A 204 0.79 12.89 -5.83
CA PHE A 204 0.39 14.28 -5.62
C PHE A 204 -1.06 14.52 -6.07
N SER A 205 -1.46 13.94 -7.21
CA SER A 205 -2.85 13.99 -7.71
C SER A 205 -3.87 13.41 -6.74
N ASP A 206 -3.54 12.30 -6.03
CA ASP A 206 -4.41 11.74 -4.99
C ASP A 206 -4.59 12.72 -3.81
N ALA A 207 -3.53 13.41 -3.40
CA ALA A 207 -3.56 14.33 -2.27
C ALA A 207 -4.34 15.62 -2.58
N THR A 208 -4.28 16.12 -3.83
CA THR A 208 -5.00 17.34 -4.22
C THR A 208 -6.52 17.19 -4.16
N ASN A 209 -7.05 15.98 -4.15
CA ASN A 209 -8.48 15.73 -3.91
C ASN A 209 -8.92 16.08 -2.46
N HIS A 210 -7.97 16.23 -1.54
CA HIS A 210 -8.23 16.46 -0.11
C HIS A 210 -7.70 17.80 0.38
N ILE A 211 -6.71 18.38 -0.31
CA ILE A 211 -6.00 19.57 0.15
C ILE A 211 -5.32 20.30 -1.01
N ASP A 212 -5.33 21.63 -0.98
CA ASP A 212 -4.48 22.44 -1.86
C ASP A 212 -3.04 22.51 -1.31
N LEU A 213 -2.19 21.63 -1.88
CA LEU A 213 -0.77 21.57 -1.52
C LEU A 213 -0.01 22.84 -1.92
N SER A 214 -0.45 23.55 -2.97
CA SER A 214 0.16 24.80 -3.39
C SER A 214 -0.12 25.91 -2.39
N GLU A 215 -1.34 26.01 -1.87
CA GLU A 215 -1.71 26.96 -0.83
C GLU A 215 -0.92 26.73 0.45
N LEU A 216 -0.86 25.47 0.93
CA LEU A 216 -0.08 25.12 2.12
C LEU A 216 1.39 25.53 2.00
N LYS A 217 1.98 25.33 0.83
CA LYS A 217 3.37 25.67 0.58
C LYS A 217 3.58 27.18 0.52
N THR A 218 2.73 27.91 -0.22
CA THR A 218 2.84 29.36 -0.40
C THR A 218 2.60 30.13 0.90
N ALA A 219 1.74 29.64 1.79
CA ALA A 219 1.51 30.20 3.13
C ALA A 219 2.77 30.28 3.99
N LEU A 220 3.77 29.43 3.68
CA LEU A 220 5.06 29.42 4.36
C LEU A 220 6.12 30.32 3.68
N PHE A 221 5.88 30.93 2.53
CA PHE A 221 6.88 31.68 1.80
C PHE A 221 7.30 32.94 2.53
N LYS A 222 8.60 33.28 2.40
CA LYS A 222 9.16 34.54 2.90
C LYS A 222 9.18 35.57 1.80
N ASN A 223 8.89 36.80 2.15
CA ASN A 223 9.06 37.90 1.21
C ASN A 223 10.55 38.12 0.91
N LYS A 224 10.99 37.64 -0.25
CA LYS A 224 12.37 37.76 -0.77
C LYS A 224 12.35 38.35 -2.17
N THR A 225 13.14 39.37 -2.38
CA THR A 225 13.22 40.10 -3.67
C THR A 225 14.38 39.61 -4.55
N SER A 226 15.52 39.27 -3.95
CA SER A 226 16.69 38.79 -4.70
C SER A 226 16.48 37.35 -5.23
N LYS A 227 17.04 37.09 -6.43
CA LYS A 227 16.97 35.74 -7.04
C LYS A 227 17.52 34.64 -6.11
N GLY A 228 18.69 34.83 -5.52
CA GLY A 228 19.30 33.89 -4.60
C GLY A 228 18.46 33.71 -3.33
N GLY A 229 17.87 34.79 -2.80
CA GLY A 229 16.97 34.71 -1.65
C GLY A 229 15.70 33.92 -1.95
N LYS A 230 15.08 34.06 -3.13
CA LYS A 230 13.93 33.27 -3.54
C LYS A 230 14.28 31.77 -3.63
N LYS A 231 15.41 31.42 -4.26
CA LYS A 231 15.89 30.05 -4.41
C LYS A 231 16.18 29.39 -3.06
N LEU A 232 16.84 30.09 -2.15
CA LEU A 232 17.17 29.54 -0.83
C LEU A 232 15.94 29.33 0.06
N TRP A 233 14.93 30.23 -0.02
CA TRP A 233 13.85 30.27 0.97
C TRP A 233 12.50 29.78 0.48
N ASN A 234 12.22 29.75 -0.84
CA ASN A 234 10.87 29.55 -1.35
C ASN A 234 10.76 28.66 -2.58
N GLU A 235 11.77 28.61 -3.45
CA GLU A 235 11.63 28.06 -4.80
C GLU A 235 12.54 26.85 -5.02
N HIS A 236 12.23 26.07 -6.07
CA HIS A 236 13.17 25.10 -6.63
C HIS A 236 14.45 25.79 -7.08
N PHE A 237 15.58 25.10 -6.98
CA PHE A 237 16.86 25.62 -7.44
C PHE A 237 16.82 25.92 -8.95
N PHE A 238 16.31 24.98 -9.73
CA PHE A 238 16.06 25.14 -11.15
C PHE A 238 14.69 24.57 -11.50
N SER A 239 13.94 25.28 -12.35
CA SER A 239 12.64 24.81 -12.83
C SER A 239 12.37 25.31 -14.24
N VAL A 240 11.83 24.43 -15.09
CA VAL A 240 11.35 24.73 -16.44
C VAL A 240 9.94 24.21 -16.57
N GLN A 241 9.07 25.05 -17.16
CA GLN A 241 7.71 24.64 -17.51
C GLN A 241 7.41 25.12 -18.94
N LYS A 242 7.00 24.20 -19.79
CA LYS A 242 6.56 24.41 -21.16
C LYS A 242 5.17 23.78 -21.34
N GLU A 243 4.61 23.86 -22.55
CA GLU A 243 3.29 23.27 -22.82
C GLU A 243 3.27 21.75 -22.70
N ASP A 244 4.34 21.07 -23.16
CA ASP A 244 4.42 19.63 -23.28
C ASP A 244 5.25 18.95 -22.21
N TYR A 245 6.04 19.72 -21.43
CA TYR A 245 6.89 19.17 -20.38
C TYR A 245 7.20 20.19 -19.29
N TRP A 246 7.51 19.67 -18.15
CA TRP A 246 8.08 20.45 -17.05
C TRP A 246 9.12 19.61 -16.31
N PHE A 247 10.09 20.24 -15.68
CA PHE A 247 11.00 19.58 -14.76
C PHE A 247 11.59 20.54 -13.74
N THR A 248 12.01 19.98 -12.61
CA THR A 248 12.72 20.67 -11.54
C THR A 248 14.03 19.96 -11.25
N ILE A 249 15.05 20.72 -10.87
CA ILE A 249 16.33 20.19 -10.38
C ILE A 249 16.61 20.85 -9.03
N ASN A 250 16.84 20.03 -8.02
CA ASN A 250 17.14 20.50 -6.67
C ASN A 250 18.38 19.82 -6.13
N PRO A 251 19.37 20.56 -5.62
CA PRO A 251 20.37 19.99 -4.74
C PRO A 251 19.68 19.56 -3.43
N MET A 252 20.05 18.40 -2.93
CA MET A 252 19.58 17.89 -1.66
C MET A 252 20.78 17.60 -0.77
N VAL A 253 20.60 17.75 0.52
CA VAL A 253 21.66 17.55 1.51
C VAL A 253 21.11 16.84 2.73
N ASP A 254 22.00 16.08 3.38
CA ASP A 254 21.82 15.64 4.76
C ASP A 254 23.18 15.75 5.45
N LEU A 255 23.47 16.96 5.94
CA LEU A 255 24.72 17.36 6.57
C LEU A 255 24.49 17.43 8.07
N GLN A 256 25.08 16.50 8.80
CA GLN A 256 24.94 16.42 10.25
C GLN A 256 26.31 16.34 10.90
N ILE A 257 26.43 16.90 12.09
CA ILE A 257 27.53 16.71 13.02
C ILE A 257 26.95 16.41 14.40
N GLY A 258 27.63 15.56 15.14
CA GLY A 258 27.15 15.18 16.45
C GLY A 258 28.23 14.53 17.32
N LYS A 259 27.84 14.16 18.52
CA LYS A 259 28.66 13.41 19.47
C LYS A 259 27.77 12.52 20.29
N ASP A 260 28.19 11.29 20.49
CA ASP A 260 27.62 10.40 21.53
C ASP A 260 28.51 10.37 22.79
N ASN A 261 28.06 9.65 23.80
CA ASN A 261 28.80 9.52 25.05
C ASN A 261 29.85 8.38 25.04
N SER A 262 30.12 7.78 23.86
CA SER A 262 31.16 6.76 23.72
C SER A 262 32.56 7.40 23.72
N ASP A 263 33.51 6.75 24.36
CA ASP A 263 34.93 7.11 24.30
C ASP A 263 35.60 6.67 22.99
N ASN A 264 34.94 5.79 22.21
CA ASN A 264 35.47 5.25 20.96
C ASN A 264 35.31 6.22 19.77
N ILE A 265 34.46 7.24 19.91
CA ILE A 265 34.10 8.15 18.82
C ILE A 265 34.27 9.61 19.26
N ASP A 266 35.18 10.34 18.63
CA ASP A 266 35.36 11.76 18.92
C ASP A 266 34.18 12.61 18.49
N PHE A 267 33.64 12.34 17.30
CA PHE A 267 32.46 12.98 16.75
C PHE A 267 31.77 12.07 15.72
N THR A 268 30.48 12.25 15.55
CA THR A 268 29.68 11.63 14.50
C THR A 268 29.43 12.63 13.39
N TYR A 269 29.24 12.16 12.16
CA TYR A 269 28.85 13.01 11.05
C TYR A 269 28.03 12.22 10.03
N ASN A 270 27.20 12.92 9.28
CA ASN A 270 26.60 12.47 8.04
C ASN A 270 26.83 13.55 6.98
N ASN A 271 27.41 13.19 5.86
CA ASN A 271 27.71 14.08 4.75
C ASN A 271 27.12 13.50 3.47
N THR A 272 25.80 13.67 3.33
CA THR A 272 25.08 13.31 2.12
C THR A 272 24.91 14.53 1.23
N ARG A 273 25.37 14.42 0.00
CA ARG A 273 25.17 15.37 -1.08
C ARG A 273 24.40 14.66 -2.18
N ALA A 274 23.34 15.28 -2.65
CA ALA A 274 22.46 14.63 -3.61
C ALA A 274 21.91 15.65 -4.62
N VAL A 275 21.40 15.13 -5.72
CA VAL A 275 20.61 15.87 -6.69
C VAL A 275 19.34 15.10 -6.99
N GLN A 276 18.24 15.82 -7.07
CA GLN A 276 16.94 15.29 -7.49
C GLN A 276 16.50 16.00 -8.76
N ILE A 277 16.02 15.19 -9.71
CA ILE A 277 15.38 15.65 -10.94
C ILE A 277 13.99 15.03 -10.98
N GLN A 278 12.98 15.87 -11.10
CA GLN A 278 11.59 15.44 -11.22
C GLN A 278 10.93 16.15 -12.38
N GLY A 279 9.97 15.51 -13.04
CA GLY A 279 9.29 16.16 -14.15
C GLY A 279 8.13 15.36 -14.72
N GLY A 280 7.45 15.96 -15.68
CA GLY A 280 6.40 15.38 -16.47
C GLY A 280 6.59 15.64 -17.97
N ILE A 281 6.19 14.68 -18.79
CA ILE A 281 6.22 14.74 -20.26
C ILE A 281 4.81 14.43 -20.76
N GLY A 282 4.23 15.35 -21.50
CA GLY A 282 2.82 15.26 -21.89
C GLY A 282 1.90 15.29 -20.67
N LYS A 283 0.79 14.56 -20.75
CA LYS A 283 -0.24 14.56 -19.69
C LYS A 283 -0.11 13.40 -18.70
N ASN A 284 0.52 12.30 -19.11
CA ASN A 284 0.36 11.01 -18.42
C ASN A 284 1.68 10.41 -17.90
N LEU A 285 2.84 10.93 -18.36
CA LEU A 285 4.14 10.39 -17.98
C LEU A 285 4.88 11.34 -17.04
N ASN A 286 5.23 10.84 -15.87
CA ASN A 286 6.04 11.55 -14.89
C ASN A 286 7.27 10.72 -14.51
N PHE A 287 8.33 11.38 -14.06
CA PHE A 287 9.55 10.72 -13.63
C PHE A 287 10.19 11.43 -12.45
N SER A 288 10.89 10.66 -11.65
CA SER A 288 11.75 11.15 -10.58
C SER A 288 13.05 10.37 -10.58
N SER A 289 14.17 11.05 -10.41
CA SER A 289 15.49 10.44 -10.25
C SER A 289 16.28 11.21 -9.21
N SER A 290 16.91 10.49 -8.29
CA SER A 290 17.74 11.06 -7.22
C SER A 290 19.01 10.23 -7.08
N PHE A 291 20.14 10.90 -6.97
CA PHE A 291 21.43 10.28 -6.68
C PHE A 291 22.02 10.90 -5.43
N TYR A 292 22.44 10.06 -4.49
CA TYR A 292 22.98 10.41 -3.18
C TYR A 292 24.40 9.89 -3.05
N GLU A 293 25.34 10.80 -2.85
CA GLU A 293 26.71 10.49 -2.45
C GLU A 293 26.80 10.71 -0.94
N SER A 294 27.05 9.66 -0.20
CA SER A 294 26.90 9.67 1.26
C SER A 294 28.10 9.09 1.96
N GLN A 295 28.61 9.82 2.93
CA GLN A 295 29.63 9.36 3.86
C GLN A 295 29.21 9.69 5.29
N GLY A 296 29.33 8.74 6.20
CA GLY A 296 28.91 8.95 7.57
C GLY A 296 29.69 8.13 8.59
N ARG A 297 29.78 8.68 9.79
CA ARG A 297 30.26 8.02 10.99
C ARG A 297 29.17 8.20 12.04
N PHE A 298 28.59 7.10 12.41
CA PHE A 298 27.43 7.05 13.31
C PHE A 298 27.83 6.84 14.75
N SER A 299 26.89 6.90 15.68
CA SER A 299 27.04 6.47 17.06
C SER A 299 27.50 5.00 17.13
N ASP A 300 28.19 4.62 18.23
CA ASP A 300 28.76 3.27 18.40
C ASP A 300 27.73 2.17 18.15
N TYR A 301 26.55 2.24 18.77
CA TYR A 301 25.53 1.19 18.60
C TYR A 301 25.02 1.05 17.16
N VAL A 302 24.99 2.17 16.41
CA VAL A 302 24.60 2.14 14.97
C VAL A 302 25.75 1.53 14.16
N THR A 303 26.99 1.85 14.51
CA THR A 303 28.18 1.29 13.88
C THR A 303 28.26 -0.21 14.11
N ASP A 304 27.99 -0.67 15.33
CA ASP A 304 27.92 -2.09 15.68
C ASP A 304 26.82 -2.82 14.91
N PHE A 305 25.63 -2.21 14.81
CA PHE A 305 24.53 -2.75 14.02
C PHE A 305 24.91 -2.89 12.54
N ILE A 306 25.54 -1.88 11.94
CA ILE A 306 25.98 -1.92 10.53
C ILE A 306 26.94 -3.10 10.32
N ARG A 307 27.93 -3.26 11.20
CA ARG A 307 28.94 -4.33 11.12
C ARG A 307 28.36 -5.72 11.37
N ALA A 308 27.41 -5.84 12.31
CA ALA A 308 26.70 -7.10 12.59
C ALA A 308 25.86 -7.57 11.40
N ASN A 309 25.36 -6.65 10.57
CA ASN A 309 24.66 -6.94 9.32
C ASN A 309 25.64 -7.00 8.14
N GLY A 310 26.54 -8.00 8.16
CA GLY A 310 27.58 -8.21 7.18
C GLY A 310 27.06 -8.32 5.73
N VAL A 311 27.84 -7.81 4.80
CA VAL A 311 27.51 -7.82 3.36
C VAL A 311 28.72 -8.23 2.57
N LEU A 312 28.51 -9.08 1.56
CA LEU A 312 29.59 -9.47 0.66
C LEU A 312 30.23 -8.24 -0.03
N GLY A 313 31.56 -8.11 0.13
CA GLY A 313 32.35 -7.04 -0.49
C GLY A 313 32.15 -5.64 0.14
N ALA A 314 31.61 -5.57 1.37
CA ALA A 314 31.46 -4.33 2.11
C ALA A 314 31.59 -4.57 3.62
N SER A 315 31.65 -3.49 4.42
CA SER A 315 31.81 -3.59 5.88
C SER A 315 30.51 -3.88 6.60
N GLY A 316 29.37 -3.69 5.96
CA GLY A 316 28.04 -3.96 6.50
C GLY A 316 26.93 -3.26 5.74
N THR A 317 25.70 -3.34 6.28
CA THR A 317 24.51 -2.70 5.72
C THR A 317 24.14 -1.46 6.51
N VAL A 318 24.22 -0.29 5.87
CA VAL A 318 23.72 0.97 6.45
C VAL A 318 22.20 0.96 6.48
N PRO A 319 21.54 1.21 7.64
CA PRO A 319 20.09 1.11 7.77
C PRO A 319 19.33 1.89 6.69
N GLY A 320 18.50 1.18 5.93
CA GLY A 320 17.67 1.73 4.87
C GLY A 320 18.41 2.26 3.65
N ARG A 321 19.75 2.06 3.55
CA ARG A 321 20.58 2.62 2.49
C ARG A 321 21.32 1.59 1.64
N GLY A 322 21.78 0.48 2.22
CA GLY A 322 22.47 -0.56 1.47
C GLY A 322 23.91 -0.76 1.90
N LYS A 323 24.77 -1.18 0.97
CA LYS A 323 26.17 -1.49 1.25
C LYS A 323 26.94 -0.28 1.77
N GLY A 324 27.59 -0.44 2.93
CA GLY A 324 28.52 0.51 3.50
C GLY A 324 29.95 0.01 3.37
N LYS A 325 30.79 0.67 2.58
CA LYS A 325 32.24 0.46 2.59
C LYS A 325 32.84 1.18 3.76
N GLY A 326 33.66 0.48 4.54
CA GLY A 326 34.42 1.10 5.62
C GLY A 326 35.42 2.13 5.09
N LEU A 327 35.47 3.25 5.78
CA LEU A 327 36.48 4.29 5.60
C LEU A 327 37.52 4.21 6.72
N ASP A 328 38.70 4.75 6.47
CA ASP A 328 39.68 4.98 7.53
C ASP A 328 39.01 5.81 8.62
N GLN A 329 39.33 5.56 9.88
CA GLN A 329 38.74 6.20 11.06
C GLN A 329 37.28 5.80 11.39
N GLY A 330 36.77 4.66 10.88
CA GLY A 330 35.52 4.05 11.33
C GLY A 330 34.23 4.61 10.73
N GLY A 331 34.31 5.38 9.65
CA GLY A 331 33.15 5.82 8.87
C GLY A 331 32.76 4.82 7.80
N PHE A 332 31.66 5.12 7.10
CA PHE A 332 31.12 4.33 5.97
C PHE A 332 30.87 5.22 4.77
N ASP A 333 31.14 4.69 3.58
CA ASP A 333 30.77 5.25 2.29
C ASP A 333 29.62 4.44 1.72
N TYR A 334 28.46 5.09 1.43
CA TYR A 334 27.22 4.40 1.07
C TYR A 334 26.40 5.21 0.04
N PRO A 335 26.88 5.26 -1.21
CA PRO A 335 26.12 5.91 -2.30
C PRO A 335 24.85 5.14 -2.59
N ILE A 336 23.79 5.86 -3.00
CA ILE A 336 22.50 5.27 -3.37
C ILE A 336 21.86 6.06 -4.51
N ALA A 337 21.08 5.38 -5.34
CA ALA A 337 20.25 6.00 -6.35
C ALA A 337 18.81 5.51 -6.23
N GLU A 338 17.86 6.40 -6.40
CA GLU A 338 16.44 6.08 -6.47
C GLU A 338 15.84 6.74 -7.72
N ALA A 339 15.05 5.99 -8.47
CA ALA A 339 14.40 6.52 -9.67
C ALA A 339 13.13 5.74 -10.00
N TYR A 340 12.14 6.41 -10.58
CA TYR A 340 10.96 5.76 -11.12
C TYR A 340 10.34 6.54 -12.26
N LEU A 341 9.63 5.80 -13.13
CA LEU A 341 8.68 6.30 -14.10
C LEU A 341 7.27 6.04 -13.58
N SER A 342 6.37 6.99 -13.74
CA SER A 342 4.95 6.90 -13.37
C SER A 342 4.11 7.21 -14.60
N TYR A 343 3.27 6.28 -15.02
CA TYR A 343 2.41 6.40 -16.19
C TYR A 343 0.95 6.18 -15.80
N THR A 344 0.11 7.19 -16.06
CA THR A 344 -1.32 7.18 -15.71
C THR A 344 -2.16 7.35 -16.99
N PRO A 345 -2.50 6.26 -17.70
CA PRO A 345 -3.27 6.33 -18.95
C PRO A 345 -4.69 6.87 -18.75
N ASN A 346 -5.26 6.68 -17.56
CA ASN A 346 -6.60 7.10 -17.22
C ASN A 346 -6.77 7.18 -15.68
N LYS A 347 -7.91 7.65 -15.20
CA LYS A 347 -8.22 7.83 -13.78
C LYS A 347 -8.24 6.54 -12.92
N PHE A 348 -8.18 5.37 -13.53
CA PHE A 348 -8.28 4.08 -12.82
C PHE A 348 -6.93 3.45 -12.55
N PHE A 349 -5.95 3.66 -13.44
CA PHE A 349 -4.69 2.94 -13.44
C PHE A 349 -3.49 3.88 -13.34
N ASN A 350 -2.59 3.58 -12.43
CA ASN A 350 -1.25 4.12 -12.39
C ASN A 350 -0.23 2.99 -12.41
N PHE A 351 0.73 3.06 -13.30
CA PHE A 351 1.84 2.11 -13.47
C PHE A 351 3.13 2.79 -13.06
N GLN A 352 3.91 2.15 -12.20
CA GLN A 352 5.22 2.63 -11.81
C GLN A 352 6.26 1.52 -12.00
N PHE A 353 7.36 1.86 -12.65
CA PHE A 353 8.56 1.03 -12.71
C PHE A 353 9.73 1.85 -12.17
N GLY A 354 10.45 1.30 -11.21
CA GLY A 354 11.53 2.04 -10.61
C GLY A 354 12.38 1.26 -9.61
N HIS A 355 13.31 1.98 -9.00
CA HIS A 355 14.13 1.56 -7.87
C HIS A 355 13.89 2.53 -6.72
N GLY A 356 13.37 2.01 -5.61
CA GLY A 356 12.94 2.83 -4.46
C GLY A 356 12.22 1.99 -3.43
N LYS A 357 11.46 2.65 -2.54
CA LYS A 357 10.77 2.03 -1.43
C LYS A 357 9.25 2.22 -1.51
N ASN A 358 8.52 1.26 -0.95
CA ASN A 358 7.08 1.34 -0.74
C ASN A 358 6.76 1.02 0.72
N PHE A 359 5.57 1.42 1.17
CA PHE A 359 5.10 1.16 2.53
C PHE A 359 3.61 0.80 2.50
N ILE A 360 3.21 -0.26 3.19
CA ILE A 360 1.80 -0.67 3.32
C ILE A 360 1.42 -0.72 4.79
N GLY A 361 0.63 0.25 5.23
CA GLY A 361 0.16 0.40 6.61
C GLY A 361 -0.27 1.82 6.93
N ASP A 362 -0.98 1.99 8.06
CA ASP A 362 -1.38 3.28 8.60
C ASP A 362 -0.54 3.69 9.84
N GLY A 363 0.32 2.80 10.30
CA GLY A 363 1.19 2.96 11.46
C GLY A 363 2.49 3.72 11.22
N TYR A 364 3.27 3.87 12.29
CA TYR A 364 4.68 4.23 12.23
C TYR A 364 5.52 3.02 11.77
N ARG A 365 5.20 1.83 12.28
CA ARG A 365 5.71 0.56 11.81
C ARG A 365 4.73 -0.09 10.82
N SER A 366 5.20 -1.11 10.13
CA SER A 366 4.33 -2.02 9.38
C SER A 366 4.84 -3.45 9.45
N PHE A 367 3.90 -4.39 9.58
CA PHE A 367 4.15 -5.82 9.42
C PHE A 367 3.86 -6.32 8.00
N MET A 368 3.23 -5.50 7.15
CA MET A 368 2.96 -5.83 5.76
C MET A 368 4.14 -5.51 4.86
N LEU A 369 4.44 -4.24 4.70
CA LEU A 369 5.61 -3.73 3.99
C LEU A 369 6.04 -2.42 4.62
N SER A 370 7.30 -2.34 5.03
CA SER A 370 7.91 -1.15 5.61
C SER A 370 9.00 -0.59 4.68
N ASP A 371 9.41 0.65 4.93
CA ASP A 371 10.50 1.32 4.24
C ASP A 371 11.85 1.22 5.00
N VAL A 372 11.95 0.29 5.98
CA VAL A 372 13.18 0.11 6.77
C VAL A 372 14.30 -0.56 5.97
N ALA A 373 13.96 -1.44 5.02
CA ALA A 373 14.94 -2.06 4.14
C ALA A 373 15.51 -1.08 3.10
N SER A 374 16.60 -1.47 2.47
CA SER A 374 17.21 -0.73 1.35
C SER A 374 16.26 -0.63 0.16
N PRO A 375 16.42 0.37 -0.73
CA PRO A 375 15.66 0.44 -1.97
C PRO A 375 15.84 -0.81 -2.83
N TYR A 376 14.78 -1.16 -3.54
CA TYR A 376 14.69 -2.31 -4.43
C TYR A 376 14.05 -1.95 -5.76
N THR A 377 14.41 -2.68 -6.81
CA THR A 377 13.73 -2.57 -8.10
C THR A 377 12.33 -3.15 -7.98
N HIS A 378 11.34 -2.44 -8.52
CA HIS A 378 9.95 -2.86 -8.46
C HIS A 378 9.14 -2.42 -9.68
N PHE A 379 8.08 -3.19 -9.94
CA PHE A 379 6.98 -2.79 -10.80
C PHE A 379 5.71 -2.74 -9.96
N LYS A 380 4.98 -1.64 -10.04
CA LYS A 380 3.76 -1.41 -9.25
C LYS A 380 2.61 -1.03 -10.17
N ILE A 381 1.45 -1.63 -9.94
CA ILE A 381 0.18 -1.22 -10.54
C ILE A 381 -0.74 -0.80 -9.41
N SER A 382 -1.25 0.42 -9.47
CA SER A 382 -2.31 0.90 -8.59
C SER A 382 -3.59 1.06 -9.40
N THR A 383 -4.61 0.32 -9.02
CA THR A 383 -5.95 0.38 -9.65
C THR A 383 -6.92 0.93 -8.64
N GLN A 384 -7.61 2.02 -8.99
CA GLN A 384 -8.60 2.62 -8.11
C GLN A 384 -9.93 2.80 -8.84
N PHE A 385 -10.99 2.22 -8.29
CA PHE A 385 -12.34 2.35 -8.79
C PHE A 385 -13.35 2.19 -7.66
N TRP A 386 -14.48 2.84 -7.75
CA TRP A 386 -15.52 2.82 -6.74
C TRP A 386 -14.96 3.13 -5.34
N LYS A 387 -15.03 2.19 -4.41
CA LYS A 387 -14.50 2.28 -3.02
C LYS A 387 -13.26 1.41 -2.80
N ILE A 388 -12.62 0.95 -3.87
CA ILE A 388 -11.50 0.01 -3.82
C ILE A 388 -10.26 0.68 -4.41
N LYS A 389 -9.13 0.50 -3.72
CA LYS A 389 -7.78 0.70 -4.26
C LYS A 389 -7.04 -0.62 -4.18
N TYR A 390 -6.61 -1.13 -5.33
CA TYR A 390 -5.89 -2.38 -5.44
C TYR A 390 -4.47 -2.11 -5.91
N THR A 391 -3.50 -2.55 -5.12
CA THR A 391 -2.08 -2.36 -5.39
C THR A 391 -1.44 -3.71 -5.64
N ASN A 392 -0.87 -3.88 -6.82
CA ASN A 392 0.01 -4.99 -7.15
C ASN A 392 1.45 -4.49 -7.13
N LEU A 393 2.36 -5.23 -6.53
CA LEU A 393 3.76 -4.87 -6.41
C LEU A 393 4.62 -6.10 -6.60
N TRP A 394 5.51 -6.05 -7.59
CA TRP A 394 6.53 -7.06 -7.84
C TRP A 394 7.90 -6.46 -7.54
N MET A 395 8.68 -7.17 -6.73
CA MET A 395 9.96 -6.70 -6.22
C MET A 395 11.08 -7.69 -6.55
N TRP A 396 12.23 -7.16 -6.95
CA TRP A 396 13.48 -7.89 -7.13
C TRP A 396 14.38 -7.59 -5.95
N LEU A 397 14.71 -8.62 -5.18
CA LEU A 397 15.39 -8.52 -3.90
C LEU A 397 16.67 -9.34 -3.90
N ASP A 398 17.66 -8.91 -3.12
CA ASP A 398 18.94 -9.60 -2.98
C ASP A 398 19.16 -10.02 -1.53
N ASP A 399 19.69 -11.23 -1.34
CA ASP A 399 20.23 -11.71 -0.07
C ASP A 399 21.77 -11.55 -0.11
N VAL A 400 22.25 -10.51 0.55
CA VAL A 400 23.64 -10.06 0.43
C VAL A 400 24.56 -10.61 1.50
N ARG A 401 24.08 -11.57 2.30
CA ARG A 401 24.86 -12.20 3.37
C ARG A 401 26.05 -12.99 2.79
N PRO A 402 27.24 -12.87 3.38
CA PRO A 402 28.43 -13.58 2.88
C PRO A 402 28.25 -15.09 2.84
N GLU A 403 27.58 -15.68 3.86
CA GLU A 403 27.41 -17.13 4.02
C GLU A 403 26.50 -17.80 2.99
N VAL A 404 25.66 -17.03 2.29
CA VAL A 404 24.76 -17.56 1.23
C VAL A 404 25.23 -17.17 -0.16
N SER A 405 26.27 -16.36 -0.28
CA SER A 405 26.80 -15.90 -1.56
C SER A 405 27.63 -16.99 -2.24
N VAL A 406 27.44 -17.17 -3.54
CA VAL A 406 28.15 -18.17 -4.35
C VAL A 406 28.91 -17.47 -5.46
N ASN A 407 30.22 -17.77 -5.59
CA ASN A 407 31.09 -17.15 -6.60
C ASN A 407 31.04 -15.61 -6.58
N GLU A 408 31.04 -15.01 -5.40
CA GLU A 408 30.95 -13.57 -5.19
C GLU A 408 29.62 -12.92 -5.67
N LEU A 409 28.61 -13.73 -5.94
CA LEU A 409 27.27 -13.28 -6.33
C LEU A 409 26.27 -13.48 -5.19
N SER A 410 25.52 -12.46 -4.88
CA SER A 410 24.41 -12.52 -3.93
C SER A 410 23.20 -13.22 -4.57
N PRO A 411 22.59 -14.21 -3.90
CA PRO A 411 21.37 -14.85 -4.38
C PRO A 411 20.24 -13.84 -4.54
N ARG A 412 19.47 -14.01 -5.61
CA ARG A 412 18.28 -13.18 -5.89
C ARG A 412 17.02 -13.90 -5.54
N LYS A 413 16.06 -13.17 -5.00
CA LYS A 413 14.68 -13.60 -4.74
C LYS A 413 13.68 -12.58 -5.26
N TYR A 414 12.44 -13.00 -5.38
CA TYR A 414 11.35 -12.19 -5.88
C TYR A 414 10.21 -12.16 -4.87
N VAL A 415 9.49 -11.05 -4.81
CA VAL A 415 8.24 -10.97 -4.05
C VAL A 415 7.15 -10.45 -4.98
N ALA A 416 6.07 -11.20 -5.09
CA ALA A 416 4.82 -10.76 -5.68
C ALA A 416 3.84 -10.45 -4.56
N MET A 417 3.19 -9.28 -4.60
CA MET A 417 2.39 -8.75 -3.51
C MET A 417 1.10 -8.15 -4.02
N HIS A 418 0.02 -8.42 -3.30
CA HIS A 418 -1.28 -7.80 -3.50
C HIS A 418 -1.73 -7.09 -2.21
N HIS A 419 -2.27 -5.90 -2.37
CA HIS A 419 -2.96 -5.20 -1.28
C HIS A 419 -4.26 -4.58 -1.80
N LEU A 420 -5.39 -5.09 -1.31
CA LEU A 420 -6.72 -4.57 -1.62
C LEU A 420 -7.20 -3.72 -0.44
N SER A 421 -7.40 -2.44 -0.64
CA SER A 421 -7.98 -1.51 0.33
C SER A 421 -9.41 -1.18 -0.05
N TRP A 422 -10.35 -1.42 0.86
CA TRP A 422 -11.78 -1.19 0.68
C TRP A 422 -12.32 -0.21 1.70
N ASN A 423 -12.83 0.93 1.22
CA ASN A 423 -13.59 1.89 2.03
C ASN A 423 -15.02 1.36 2.23
N VAL A 424 -15.23 0.51 3.24
CA VAL A 424 -16.52 -0.11 3.57
C VAL A 424 -17.59 0.96 3.74
N ASN A 425 -17.28 1.99 4.53
CA ASN A 425 -18.13 3.15 4.75
C ASN A 425 -17.28 4.41 5.02
N LYS A 426 -17.92 5.53 5.38
CA LYS A 426 -17.25 6.82 5.65
C LYS A 426 -16.21 6.78 6.78
N ARG A 427 -16.21 5.73 7.63
CA ARG A 427 -15.32 5.62 8.79
C ARG A 427 -14.42 4.40 8.78
N LEU A 428 -14.84 3.30 8.16
CA LEU A 428 -14.13 2.03 8.16
C LEU A 428 -13.48 1.78 6.81
N ASN A 429 -12.17 1.55 6.83
CA ASN A 429 -11.41 0.97 5.74
C ASN A 429 -10.86 -0.39 6.20
N ILE A 430 -10.93 -1.39 5.35
CA ILE A 430 -10.35 -2.72 5.56
C ILE A 430 -9.40 -3.00 4.39
N GLY A 431 -8.26 -3.57 4.69
CA GLY A 431 -7.29 -4.00 3.69
C GLY A 431 -6.99 -5.48 3.80
N LEU A 432 -6.92 -6.15 2.66
CA LEU A 432 -6.44 -7.53 2.53
C LEU A 432 -5.06 -7.51 1.88
N PHE A 433 -4.15 -8.29 2.41
CA PHE A 433 -2.77 -8.34 1.98
C PHE A 433 -2.34 -9.78 1.73
N GLU A 434 -1.58 -9.97 0.67
CA GLU A 434 -0.92 -11.22 0.34
C GLU A 434 0.45 -10.93 -0.25
N ALA A 435 1.46 -11.68 0.14
CA ALA A 435 2.79 -11.65 -0.46
C ALA A 435 3.34 -13.06 -0.58
N VAL A 436 3.97 -13.38 -1.71
CA VAL A 436 4.69 -14.64 -1.91
C VAL A 436 6.14 -14.35 -2.27
N ILE A 437 7.04 -14.95 -1.52
CA ILE A 437 8.49 -14.89 -1.72
C ILE A 437 8.92 -16.13 -2.50
N THR A 438 9.59 -15.94 -3.62
CA THR A 438 10.12 -17.01 -4.48
C THR A 438 11.60 -16.77 -4.77
N GLU A 439 12.31 -17.85 -5.10
CA GLU A 439 13.73 -17.76 -5.44
C GLU A 439 13.99 -18.21 -6.88
N ASN A 440 15.19 -17.93 -7.39
CA ASN A 440 15.59 -18.20 -8.76
C ASN A 440 16.36 -19.55 -8.89
N GLU A 441 15.98 -20.60 -8.16
CA GLU A 441 16.71 -21.88 -8.17
C GLU A 441 16.63 -22.65 -9.50
N SER A 442 15.63 -22.40 -10.32
CA SER A 442 15.33 -23.27 -11.46
C SER A 442 15.85 -22.78 -12.81
N ASN A 443 16.75 -21.82 -12.89
CA ASN A 443 17.14 -21.12 -14.14
C ASN A 443 15.96 -20.48 -14.91
N ARG A 444 14.76 -20.46 -14.33
CA ARG A 444 13.53 -19.88 -14.93
C ARG A 444 13.37 -18.39 -14.68
N GLY A 445 14.17 -17.82 -13.79
CA GLY A 445 14.02 -16.42 -13.39
C GLY A 445 12.73 -16.16 -12.61
N PHE A 446 12.16 -14.98 -12.79
CA PHE A 446 10.86 -14.61 -12.23
C PHE A 446 9.76 -15.46 -12.89
N ASP A 447 9.02 -16.22 -12.08
CA ASP A 447 7.95 -17.07 -12.58
C ASP A 447 6.73 -16.23 -12.99
N ILE A 448 6.36 -16.35 -14.28
CA ILE A 448 5.26 -15.59 -14.89
C ILE A 448 3.90 -15.84 -14.21
N GLU A 449 3.71 -16.99 -13.55
CA GLU A 449 2.46 -17.28 -12.84
C GLU A 449 2.22 -16.31 -11.69
N PHE A 450 3.27 -15.83 -11.03
CA PHE A 450 3.19 -14.79 -10.00
C PHE A 450 3.07 -13.37 -10.57
N PHE A 451 3.05 -13.21 -11.89
CA PHE A 451 2.79 -11.92 -12.53
C PHE A 451 1.30 -11.67 -12.80
N ASN A 452 0.44 -12.64 -12.54
CA ASN A 452 -1.01 -12.48 -12.70
C ASN A 452 -1.54 -11.51 -11.62
N PRO A 453 -2.10 -10.35 -12.01
CA PRO A 453 -2.48 -9.31 -11.04
C PRO A 453 -3.79 -9.61 -10.29
N VAL A 454 -4.47 -10.73 -10.54
CA VAL A 454 -5.82 -11.00 -10.02
C VAL A 454 -5.90 -12.29 -9.21
N ILE A 455 -4.99 -13.24 -9.45
CA ILE A 455 -5.01 -14.56 -8.79
C ILE A 455 -4.55 -14.45 -7.33
N PHE A 456 -5.14 -15.26 -6.45
CA PHE A 456 -4.59 -15.47 -5.11
C PHE A 456 -3.30 -16.29 -5.20
N TYR A 457 -2.17 -15.69 -4.88
CA TYR A 457 -0.85 -16.33 -4.95
C TYR A 457 -0.71 -17.51 -4.02
N ARG A 458 -1.41 -17.50 -2.88
CA ARG A 458 -1.46 -18.65 -1.96
C ARG A 458 -1.98 -19.90 -2.65
N ALA A 459 -2.94 -19.78 -3.57
CA ALA A 459 -3.44 -20.91 -4.34
C ALA A 459 -2.37 -21.45 -5.31
N VAL A 460 -1.58 -20.58 -5.94
CA VAL A 460 -0.46 -20.95 -6.82
C VAL A 460 0.63 -21.64 -6.00
N GLU A 461 1.01 -21.06 -4.86
CA GLU A 461 2.01 -21.63 -3.96
C GLU A 461 1.60 -23.00 -3.47
N PHE A 462 0.34 -23.18 -3.06
CA PHE A 462 -0.19 -24.46 -2.60
C PHE A 462 -0.13 -25.55 -3.69
N THR A 463 -0.43 -25.23 -4.94
CA THR A 463 -0.38 -26.21 -6.05
C THR A 463 1.03 -26.66 -6.39
N ARG A 464 2.05 -25.84 -6.08
CA ARG A 464 3.48 -26.14 -6.31
C ARG A 464 4.15 -26.89 -5.15
N GLY A 465 3.47 -26.99 -4.00
CA GLY A 465 3.99 -27.68 -2.82
C GLY A 465 5.28 -27.04 -2.29
N SER A 466 6.32 -27.85 -2.03
CA SER A 466 7.59 -27.36 -1.43
C SER A 466 8.39 -26.39 -2.32
N GLU A 467 8.05 -26.30 -3.61
CA GLU A 467 8.68 -25.37 -4.57
C GLU A 467 7.89 -24.04 -4.69
N GLY A 468 6.75 -23.93 -4.03
CA GLY A 468 5.80 -22.81 -4.17
C GLY A 468 6.24 -21.49 -3.56
N GLY A 469 7.34 -21.48 -2.78
CA GLY A 469 7.82 -20.27 -2.11
C GLY A 469 7.38 -20.16 -0.65
N ASN A 470 7.35 -18.92 -0.11
CA ASN A 470 6.85 -18.60 1.22
C ASN A 470 5.73 -17.55 1.12
N ALA A 471 4.54 -17.88 1.59
CA ALA A 471 3.37 -17.02 1.48
C ALA A 471 3.00 -16.39 2.83
N ILE A 472 2.76 -15.09 2.81
CA ILE A 472 2.32 -14.29 3.96
C ILE A 472 0.98 -13.67 3.61
N ILE A 473 -0.01 -13.80 4.49
CA ILE A 473 -1.31 -13.14 4.34
C ILE A 473 -1.54 -12.14 5.48
N GLY A 474 -2.35 -11.12 5.23
CA GLY A 474 -2.59 -10.09 6.23
C GLY A 474 -3.92 -9.38 6.09
N LEU A 475 -4.33 -8.80 7.19
CA LEU A 475 -5.50 -7.95 7.32
C LEU A 475 -5.08 -6.65 7.98
N ASN A 476 -5.45 -5.51 7.40
CA ASN A 476 -5.37 -4.23 8.11
C ASN A 476 -6.73 -3.57 8.20
N SER A 477 -6.89 -2.75 9.21
CA SER A 477 -8.08 -1.92 9.35
C SER A 477 -7.70 -0.50 9.78
N LYS A 478 -8.52 0.46 9.35
CA LYS A 478 -8.50 1.84 9.81
C LYS A 478 -9.91 2.26 10.14
N TYR A 479 -10.11 2.83 11.33
CA TYR A 479 -11.41 3.30 11.79
C TYR A 479 -11.32 4.75 12.28
N LYS A 480 -12.07 5.63 11.66
CA LYS A 480 -12.20 7.05 12.04
C LYS A 480 -13.15 7.16 13.22
N LEU A 481 -12.63 7.23 14.43
CA LEU A 481 -13.41 7.44 15.66
C LEU A 481 -14.08 8.81 15.63
N THR A 482 -13.31 9.84 15.29
CA THR A 482 -13.76 11.22 15.11
C THR A 482 -13.03 11.83 13.90
N ASN A 483 -13.31 13.10 13.59
CA ASN A 483 -12.52 13.82 12.56
C ASN A 483 -11.06 14.04 12.99
N ASN A 484 -10.76 13.91 14.26
CA ASN A 484 -9.43 14.14 14.82
C ASN A 484 -8.77 12.86 15.35
N ILE A 485 -9.49 11.75 15.48
CA ILE A 485 -8.95 10.51 16.04
C ILE A 485 -9.21 9.35 15.07
N THR A 486 -8.14 8.65 14.73
CA THR A 486 -8.18 7.43 13.89
C THR A 486 -7.47 6.31 14.60
N ALA A 487 -8.12 5.16 14.75
CA ALA A 487 -7.51 3.90 15.15
C ALA A 487 -7.15 3.07 13.91
N TYR A 488 -6.10 2.28 14.02
CA TYR A 488 -5.66 1.35 12.96
C TYR A 488 -5.11 0.07 13.56
N SER A 489 -5.12 -0.99 12.77
CA SER A 489 -4.55 -2.27 13.16
C SER A 489 -4.00 -3.03 11.96
N GLN A 490 -3.07 -3.95 12.23
CA GLN A 490 -2.61 -4.97 11.28
C GLN A 490 -2.57 -6.32 11.97
N PHE A 491 -2.88 -7.36 11.24
CA PHE A 491 -2.66 -8.75 11.61
C PHE A 491 -2.03 -9.47 10.44
N ILE A 492 -0.88 -10.10 10.68
CA ILE A 492 -0.16 -10.90 9.69
C ILE A 492 -0.14 -12.33 10.16
N LEU A 493 -0.33 -13.21 9.21
CA LEU A 493 -0.23 -14.64 9.35
C LEU A 493 0.79 -15.18 8.34
N ASP A 494 1.91 -15.67 8.82
CA ASP A 494 2.94 -16.33 8.03
C ASP A 494 2.65 -17.84 7.98
N GLU A 495 2.38 -18.47 9.13
CA GLU A 495 2.01 -19.88 9.21
C GLU A 495 1.05 -20.11 10.39
N LEU A 496 0.07 -21.00 10.23
CA LEU A 496 -0.90 -21.34 11.27
C LEU A 496 -1.29 -22.80 11.22
N THR A 497 -1.13 -23.48 12.35
CA THR A 497 -1.71 -24.80 12.59
C THR A 497 -2.89 -24.63 13.53
N VAL A 498 -4.10 -24.56 12.97
CA VAL A 498 -5.34 -24.23 13.71
C VAL A 498 -5.55 -25.13 14.93
N GLY A 499 -5.31 -26.45 14.79
CA GLY A 499 -5.44 -27.40 15.91
C GLY A 499 -4.47 -27.17 17.06
N ARG A 500 -3.36 -26.47 16.81
CA ARG A 500 -2.29 -26.15 17.78
C ARG A 500 -2.34 -24.70 18.26
N PHE A 501 -3.28 -23.91 17.79
CA PHE A 501 -3.36 -22.48 18.12
C PHE A 501 -3.96 -22.25 19.52
N PHE A 502 -4.93 -23.08 19.89
CA PHE A 502 -5.68 -22.93 21.15
C PHE A 502 -5.32 -23.96 22.21
N ASP A 503 -4.42 -24.91 21.92
CA ASP A 503 -4.07 -26.00 22.84
C ASP A 503 -3.15 -25.55 24.00
N GLY A 504 -2.61 -24.34 23.92
CA GLY A 504 -1.71 -23.78 24.93
C GLY A 504 -0.30 -24.35 24.90
N SER A 505 0.04 -25.17 23.88
CA SER A 505 1.37 -25.80 23.75
C SER A 505 2.49 -24.82 23.41
N GLY A 506 2.19 -23.60 22.98
CA GLY A 506 3.21 -22.69 22.47
C GLY A 506 3.87 -23.19 21.19
N TYR A 507 3.10 -23.83 20.28
CA TYR A 507 3.64 -24.42 19.05
C TYR A 507 4.34 -23.40 18.16
N TRP A 508 5.57 -23.72 17.74
CA TRP A 508 6.45 -22.82 16.96
C TRP A 508 5.85 -22.40 15.62
N GLY A 509 5.15 -23.29 14.93
CA GLY A 509 4.57 -23.06 13.60
C GLY A 509 3.36 -22.12 13.60
N ASN A 510 2.92 -21.59 14.75
CA ASN A 510 1.95 -20.52 14.82
C ASN A 510 2.68 -19.18 14.73
N LYS A 511 3.06 -18.77 13.52
CA LYS A 511 3.83 -17.56 13.20
C LYS A 511 2.89 -16.43 12.79
N PHE A 512 2.80 -15.40 13.63
CA PHE A 512 1.97 -14.23 13.37
C PHE A 512 2.52 -12.97 14.02
N ALA A 513 2.07 -11.81 13.49
CA ALA A 513 2.35 -10.51 14.06
C ALA A 513 1.07 -9.67 14.15
N PHE A 514 1.02 -8.77 15.12
CA PHE A 514 -0.12 -7.91 15.39
C PHE A 514 0.31 -6.48 15.72
N GLN A 515 -0.38 -5.50 15.13
CA GLN A 515 -0.24 -4.08 15.40
C GLN A 515 -1.57 -3.47 15.79
N LEU A 516 -1.56 -2.58 16.77
CA LEU A 516 -2.68 -1.73 17.12
C LEU A 516 -2.15 -0.32 17.40
N GLY A 517 -2.81 0.70 16.84
CA GLY A 517 -2.42 2.07 17.09
C GLY A 517 -3.54 3.07 16.91
N ALA A 518 -3.26 4.31 17.31
CA ALA A 518 -4.15 5.43 17.12
C ALA A 518 -3.38 6.72 16.83
N LYS A 519 -4.00 7.60 16.04
CA LYS A 519 -3.53 8.95 15.71
C LYS A 519 -4.53 9.97 16.25
N TYR A 520 -4.03 11.03 16.86
CA TYR A 520 -4.84 12.14 17.36
C TYR A 520 -4.32 13.46 16.79
N PHE A 521 -5.07 14.00 15.84
CA PHE A 521 -4.77 15.24 15.15
C PHE A 521 -5.38 16.43 15.92
N ASN A 522 -4.66 17.55 15.97
CA ASN A 522 -5.02 18.73 16.78
C ASN A 522 -5.38 18.32 18.21
N ALA A 523 -4.48 17.52 18.80
CA ALA A 523 -4.70 16.91 20.10
C ALA A 523 -4.99 17.96 21.17
N PHE A 524 -5.96 17.67 22.04
CA PHE A 524 -6.43 18.58 23.11
C PHE A 524 -6.86 19.96 22.62
N LYS A 525 -7.28 20.08 21.35
CA LYS A 525 -7.63 21.34 20.66
C LYS A 525 -6.45 22.29 20.45
N VAL A 526 -5.21 21.78 20.49
CA VAL A 526 -4.01 22.51 20.14
C VAL A 526 -3.77 22.31 18.64
N ASP A 527 -3.88 23.37 17.86
CA ASP A 527 -3.68 23.32 16.41
C ASP A 527 -2.30 22.81 16.06
N ASN A 528 -2.24 21.90 15.08
CA ASN A 528 -1.03 21.25 14.57
C ASN A 528 -0.26 20.40 15.62
N LEU A 529 -0.87 20.06 16.75
CA LEU A 529 -0.35 19.03 17.65
C LEU A 529 -0.84 17.66 17.20
N PHE A 530 0.07 16.82 16.78
CA PHE A 530 -0.17 15.42 16.39
C PHE A 530 0.38 14.48 17.45
N LEU A 531 -0.44 13.54 17.90
CA LEU A 531 -0.03 12.44 18.77
C LEU A 531 -0.32 11.11 18.10
N GLN A 532 0.56 10.13 18.30
CA GLN A 532 0.38 8.76 17.84
C GLN A 532 0.87 7.79 18.90
N GLY A 533 0.10 6.75 19.16
CA GLY A 533 0.49 5.61 19.98
C GLY A 533 0.34 4.32 19.18
N GLU A 534 1.28 3.38 19.34
CA GLU A 534 1.31 2.13 18.60
C GLU A 534 1.86 1.00 19.47
N LEU A 535 1.27 -0.18 19.39
CA LEU A 535 1.74 -1.42 19.99
C LEU A 535 1.97 -2.44 18.88
N ASN A 536 3.15 -3.05 18.87
CA ASN A 536 3.59 -4.05 17.90
C ASN A 536 4.01 -5.32 18.65
N ILE A 537 3.58 -6.48 18.16
CA ILE A 537 3.93 -7.79 18.72
C ILE A 537 4.19 -8.75 17.57
N ALA A 538 5.33 -9.43 17.58
CA ALA A 538 5.65 -10.49 16.63
C ALA A 538 6.15 -11.73 17.36
N ARG A 539 5.56 -12.89 17.04
CA ARG A 539 5.98 -14.17 17.60
C ARG A 539 7.37 -14.58 17.06
N PRO A 540 8.11 -15.43 17.81
CA PRO A 540 9.31 -16.06 17.31
C PRO A 540 9.09 -16.75 15.96
N TYR A 541 10.13 -16.76 15.12
CA TYR A 541 10.17 -17.37 13.79
C TYR A 541 9.24 -16.75 12.72
N THR A 542 8.41 -15.76 13.06
CA THR A 542 7.61 -15.02 12.07
C THR A 542 8.53 -14.36 11.05
N PHE A 543 8.20 -14.43 9.76
CA PHE A 543 8.99 -13.96 8.62
C PHE A 543 10.25 -14.77 8.28
N SER A 544 10.59 -15.81 9.07
CA SER A 544 11.62 -16.77 8.73
C SER A 544 11.07 -17.98 7.99
N ASN A 545 11.91 -18.66 7.23
CA ASN A 545 11.51 -19.87 6.52
C ASN A 545 12.55 -20.99 6.71
N ARG A 546 12.17 -22.26 6.46
CA ARG A 546 13.07 -23.39 6.44
C ARG A 546 14.25 -23.16 5.49
N ARG A 547 13.95 -22.67 4.29
CA ARG A 547 14.96 -22.20 3.34
C ARG A 547 15.22 -20.71 3.62
N SER A 548 16.36 -20.42 4.22
CA SER A 548 16.68 -19.07 4.70
C SER A 548 16.60 -17.97 3.62
N ILE A 549 16.76 -18.31 2.33
CA ILE A 549 16.57 -17.36 1.22
C ILE A 549 15.13 -16.86 1.10
N LEU A 550 14.15 -17.67 1.50
CA LEU A 550 12.73 -17.34 1.43
C LEU A 550 12.23 -16.52 2.64
N ASN A 551 13.14 -15.99 3.48
CA ASN A 551 12.79 -15.02 4.50
C ASN A 551 12.17 -13.74 3.91
N TYR A 552 11.39 -13.02 4.72
CA TYR A 552 10.78 -11.74 4.33
C TYR A 552 11.74 -10.57 4.62
N GLY A 553 12.87 -10.54 3.91
CA GLY A 553 13.93 -9.54 4.06
C GLY A 553 14.61 -9.17 2.74
N HIS A 554 15.35 -8.06 2.75
CA HIS A 554 16.13 -7.54 1.63
C HIS A 554 17.37 -6.84 2.16
N PHE A 555 18.53 -7.09 1.54
CA PHE A 555 19.78 -6.44 1.91
C PHE A 555 20.10 -6.56 3.42
N ASN A 556 19.92 -7.77 3.96
CA ASN A 556 20.12 -8.08 5.38
C ASN A 556 19.26 -7.23 6.34
N GLN A 557 18.10 -6.76 5.89
CA GLN A 557 17.13 -5.96 6.64
C GLN A 557 15.71 -6.52 6.44
N PRO A 558 14.85 -6.51 7.47
CA PRO A 558 13.46 -6.96 7.31
C PRO A 558 12.68 -6.05 6.33
N LEU A 559 11.77 -6.64 5.55
CA LEU A 559 10.77 -5.90 4.77
C LEU A 559 9.58 -5.45 5.62
N ALA A 560 9.37 -6.10 6.77
CA ALA A 560 8.33 -5.77 7.74
C ALA A 560 8.87 -4.85 8.85
N HIS A 561 8.72 -5.25 10.09
CA HIS A 561 9.16 -4.47 11.26
C HIS A 561 10.68 -4.50 11.43
N LEU A 562 11.27 -3.36 11.81
CA LEU A 562 12.71 -3.19 12.01
C LEU A 562 13.33 -4.24 12.95
N TRP A 563 12.61 -4.63 13.99
CA TRP A 563 13.08 -5.63 14.95
C TRP A 563 12.93 -7.09 14.48
N GLY A 564 12.39 -7.35 13.29
CA GLY A 564 12.17 -8.70 12.76
C GLY A 564 11.05 -9.43 13.50
N SER A 565 11.39 -10.36 14.39
CA SER A 565 10.44 -11.19 15.15
C SER A 565 10.87 -11.38 16.61
N ASN A 566 10.09 -12.11 17.41
CA ASN A 566 10.37 -12.44 18.82
C ASN A 566 10.44 -11.20 19.74
N PHE A 567 9.44 -10.30 19.64
CA PHE A 567 9.42 -9.06 20.40
C PHE A 567 8.01 -8.54 20.67
N TRP A 568 7.91 -7.60 21.61
CA TRP A 568 6.86 -6.58 21.66
C TRP A 568 7.47 -5.19 21.76
N GLU A 569 6.84 -4.21 21.15
CA GLU A 569 7.26 -2.81 21.11
C GLU A 569 6.05 -1.90 21.30
N ALA A 570 6.21 -0.83 22.08
CA ALA A 570 5.27 0.28 22.14
C ALA A 570 5.97 1.57 21.71
N VAL A 571 5.32 2.32 20.82
CA VAL A 571 5.83 3.58 20.29
C VAL A 571 4.86 4.71 20.62
N ALA A 572 5.37 5.82 21.17
CA ALA A 572 4.63 7.06 21.35
C ALA A 572 5.32 8.18 20.59
N ILE A 573 4.55 8.95 19.80
CA ILE A 573 5.07 10.03 18.98
C ILE A 573 4.24 11.29 19.25
N ALA A 574 4.94 12.43 19.44
CA ALA A 574 4.36 13.74 19.49
C ALA A 574 5.04 14.65 18.47
N ARG A 575 4.25 15.37 17.66
CA ARG A 575 4.75 16.34 16.69
C ARG A 575 3.98 17.64 16.83
N TYR A 576 4.70 18.75 16.76
CA TYR A 576 4.10 20.08 16.79
C TYR A 576 4.72 20.97 15.74
N LYS A 577 3.88 21.71 15.02
CA LYS A 577 4.33 22.67 14.00
C LYS A 577 3.69 24.04 14.19
N LYS A 578 4.50 25.10 14.06
CA LYS A 578 4.02 26.48 14.06
C LYS A 578 4.76 27.28 12.98
N GLY A 579 4.08 27.52 11.87
CA GLY A 579 4.72 28.10 10.69
C GLY A 579 5.86 27.20 10.19
N ARG A 580 7.08 27.73 10.18
CA ARG A 580 8.29 26.98 9.77
C ARG A 580 8.99 26.24 10.92
N TRP A 581 8.61 26.46 12.18
CA TRP A 581 9.17 25.76 13.32
C TRP A 581 8.49 24.41 13.52
N PHE A 582 9.26 23.40 13.86
CA PHE A 582 8.74 22.08 14.21
C PHE A 582 9.47 21.51 15.42
N GLY A 583 8.77 20.65 16.13
CA GLY A 583 9.29 19.79 17.20
C GLY A 583 8.71 18.40 17.07
N ASN A 584 9.55 17.38 17.22
CA ASN A 584 9.18 15.97 17.20
C ASN A 584 9.75 15.32 18.46
N ALA A 585 8.96 14.48 19.11
CA ALA A 585 9.42 13.58 20.16
C ALA A 585 8.90 12.19 19.88
N LYS A 586 9.74 11.18 20.04
CA LYS A 586 9.39 9.77 19.89
C LYS A 586 9.97 9.00 21.07
N ILE A 587 9.17 8.12 21.65
CA ILE A 587 9.60 7.16 22.67
C ILE A 587 9.25 5.78 22.15
N THR A 588 10.23 4.89 22.16
CA THR A 588 10.11 3.47 21.85
C THR A 588 10.52 2.67 23.07
N ILE A 589 9.64 1.81 23.54
CA ILE A 589 9.92 0.87 24.62
C ILE A 589 9.54 -0.54 24.18
N GLY A 590 10.28 -1.54 24.59
CA GLY A 590 9.92 -2.91 24.27
C GLY A 590 10.92 -3.93 24.80
N GLN A 591 10.62 -5.16 24.45
CA GLN A 591 11.45 -6.31 24.82
C GLN A 591 11.62 -7.21 23.61
N LYS A 592 12.82 -7.68 23.39
CA LYS A 592 13.17 -8.60 22.31
C LYS A 592 14.01 -9.74 22.83
N GLY A 593 13.75 -10.95 22.33
CA GLY A 593 14.61 -12.10 22.53
C GLY A 593 15.60 -12.22 21.37
N PHE A 594 16.88 -12.17 21.68
CA PHE A 594 17.95 -12.39 20.70
C PHE A 594 18.41 -13.84 20.73
N ASP A 595 18.95 -14.28 19.59
CA ASP A 595 19.60 -15.57 19.49
C ASP A 595 20.92 -15.55 20.27
N GLU A 596 21.23 -16.64 20.97
CA GLU A 596 22.44 -16.75 21.78
C GLU A 596 23.04 -18.15 21.74
N ASN A 597 24.33 -18.25 22.02
CA ASN A 597 25.09 -19.51 22.09
C ASN A 597 24.93 -20.38 20.82
N GLY A 598 24.73 -19.77 19.64
CA GLY A 598 24.51 -20.47 18.37
C GLY A 598 23.13 -21.12 18.23
N LEU A 599 22.20 -20.89 19.17
CA LEU A 599 20.83 -21.41 19.15
C LEU A 599 19.88 -20.37 18.54
N ASN A 600 18.96 -20.86 17.68
CA ASN A 600 17.95 -20.03 17.04
C ASN A 600 16.68 -19.94 17.91
N TYR A 601 16.47 -18.81 18.57
CA TYR A 601 15.30 -18.50 19.37
C TYR A 601 14.20 -17.78 18.56
N GLY A 602 14.42 -17.61 17.26
CA GLY A 602 13.42 -17.03 16.34
C GLY A 602 13.38 -15.50 16.36
N GLY A 603 14.46 -14.84 16.79
CA GLY A 603 14.62 -13.38 16.74
C GLY A 603 15.17 -12.87 15.42
N ASN A 604 15.97 -13.68 14.74
CA ASN A 604 16.60 -13.36 13.45
C ASN A 604 15.87 -14.06 12.30
N ILE A 605 15.19 -13.29 11.46
CA ILE A 605 14.41 -13.80 10.32
C ILE A 605 15.27 -14.47 9.23
N TYR A 606 16.59 -14.25 9.24
CA TYR A 606 17.53 -14.79 8.26
C TYR A 606 18.06 -16.18 8.63
N LEU A 607 17.73 -16.69 9.82
CA LEU A 607 18.05 -18.06 10.22
C LEU A 607 16.94 -19.03 9.79
N SER A 608 17.36 -20.24 9.40
CA SER A 608 16.41 -21.31 9.09
C SER A 608 15.62 -21.69 10.35
N ASN A 609 14.30 -21.79 10.24
CA ASN A 609 13.45 -22.23 11.33
C ASN A 609 13.52 -23.76 11.60
N ASP A 610 14.24 -24.53 10.75
CA ASP A 610 14.58 -25.92 11.05
C ASP A 610 15.58 -26.02 12.21
N ASN A 611 16.39 -24.98 12.45
CA ASN A 611 17.36 -24.91 13.55
C ASN A 611 16.74 -24.35 14.85
N ARG A 612 15.41 -24.36 14.98
CA ARG A 612 14.69 -23.90 16.17
C ARG A 612 15.03 -24.70 17.42
N ILE A 613 14.93 -24.05 18.57
CA ILE A 613 15.25 -24.66 19.86
C ILE A 613 14.29 -25.80 20.28
N ALA A 614 12.99 -25.67 19.92
CA ALA A 614 11.95 -26.63 20.30
C ALA A 614 10.73 -26.52 19.37
N ASN A 615 9.87 -27.53 19.40
CA ASN A 615 8.59 -27.50 18.70
C ASN A 615 7.46 -26.87 19.51
N GLU A 616 7.57 -26.87 20.83
CA GLU A 616 6.56 -26.40 21.78
C GLU A 616 7.21 -25.55 22.87
N GLY A 617 6.40 -24.85 23.66
CA GLY A 617 6.90 -23.97 24.71
C GLY A 617 7.55 -22.70 24.16
N ILE A 618 7.20 -22.28 22.95
CA ILE A 618 7.75 -21.08 22.30
C ILE A 618 7.00 -19.85 22.80
N ASP A 619 7.71 -19.00 23.53
CA ASP A 619 7.21 -17.76 24.10
C ASP A 619 7.81 -16.53 23.41
N ILE A 620 7.10 -15.40 23.45
CA ILE A 620 7.59 -14.14 22.93
C ILE A 620 8.71 -13.62 23.87
N THR A 621 9.78 -13.09 23.28
CA THR A 621 11.01 -12.60 23.95
C THR A 621 11.91 -13.69 24.54
N GLN A 622 11.77 -14.94 24.10
CA GLN A 622 12.65 -16.02 24.48
C GLN A 622 14.08 -15.85 23.96
N GLY A 623 15.06 -16.51 24.59
CA GLY A 623 16.49 -16.38 24.29
C GLY A 623 17.16 -15.30 25.13
N ASN A 624 18.16 -14.60 24.60
CA ASN A 624 18.79 -13.50 25.30
C ASN A 624 17.82 -12.32 25.42
N PHE A 625 17.10 -12.31 26.52
CA PHE A 625 16.08 -11.31 26.82
C PHE A 625 16.72 -9.93 26.93
N THR A 626 16.19 -8.97 26.16
CA THR A 626 16.71 -7.62 26.10
C THR A 626 15.58 -6.61 26.26
N SER A 627 15.72 -5.71 27.24
CA SER A 627 14.85 -4.55 27.40
C SER A 627 15.43 -3.36 26.64
N ILE A 628 14.57 -2.69 25.85
CA ILE A 628 14.97 -1.60 24.97
C ILE A 628 14.14 -0.37 25.31
N PHE A 629 14.82 0.76 25.54
CA PHE A 629 14.23 2.09 25.66
C PHE A 629 14.98 3.03 24.73
N ILE A 630 14.23 3.76 23.87
CA ILE A 630 14.80 4.79 23.01
C ILE A 630 13.90 6.01 23.03
N GLY A 631 14.48 7.16 23.36
CA GLY A 631 13.84 8.47 23.31
C GLY A 631 14.55 9.36 22.29
N ASP A 632 13.81 9.85 21.29
CA ASP A 632 14.26 10.79 20.28
C ASP A 632 13.54 12.13 20.43
N ILE A 633 14.28 13.21 20.53
CA ILE A 633 13.73 14.57 20.51
C ILE A 633 14.44 15.36 19.40
N GLN A 634 13.67 15.98 18.53
CA GLN A 634 14.19 16.83 17.45
C GLN A 634 13.39 18.13 17.39
N ALA A 635 14.09 19.24 17.22
CA ALA A 635 13.47 20.53 16.93
C ALA A 635 14.21 21.22 15.78
N GLY A 636 13.48 22.02 15.01
CA GLY A 636 14.10 22.65 13.85
C GLY A 636 13.23 23.70 13.16
N TYR A 637 13.76 24.14 12.02
CA TYR A 637 13.20 25.21 11.23
C TYR A 637 13.25 24.86 9.74
N VAL A 638 12.11 24.95 9.05
CA VAL A 638 12.02 24.74 7.59
C VAL A 638 12.59 25.96 6.88
N VAL A 639 13.77 25.80 6.27
CA VAL A 639 14.47 26.84 5.52
C VAL A 639 13.77 27.08 4.18
N ASN A 640 13.49 26.00 3.43
CA ASN A 640 12.80 26.08 2.15
C ASN A 640 11.66 25.06 2.10
N PRO A 641 10.39 25.48 2.14
CA PRO A 641 9.25 24.56 2.11
C PRO A 641 9.06 23.87 0.76
N THR A 642 9.63 24.40 -0.33
CA THR A 642 9.53 23.77 -1.66
C THR A 642 10.42 22.55 -1.80
N THR A 643 11.63 22.61 -1.25
CA THR A 643 12.58 21.49 -1.27
C THR A 643 12.61 20.72 0.04
N ASN A 644 11.80 21.12 1.04
CA ASN A 644 11.78 20.57 2.39
C ASN A 644 13.16 20.63 3.10
N LEU A 645 13.96 21.66 2.78
CA LEU A 645 15.25 21.91 3.42
C LEU A 645 15.02 22.41 4.84
N GLN A 646 15.62 21.76 5.83
CA GLN A 646 15.43 22.01 7.25
C GLN A 646 16.77 22.13 7.97
N PHE A 647 16.86 23.09 8.89
CA PHE A 647 17.87 23.11 9.93
C PHE A 647 17.28 22.46 11.19
N PHE A 648 18.02 21.61 11.87
CA PHE A 648 17.54 20.90 13.05
C PHE A 648 18.63 20.63 14.08
N GLY A 649 18.20 20.43 15.33
CA GLY A 649 18.99 19.83 16.37
C GLY A 649 18.21 18.67 17.01
N GLY A 650 18.91 17.65 17.44
CA GLY A 650 18.30 16.46 18.01
C GLY A 650 19.13 15.84 19.12
N ILE A 651 18.45 15.06 19.95
CA ILE A 651 19.06 14.22 20.99
C ILE A 651 18.36 12.86 21.00
N THR A 652 19.16 11.83 21.04
CA THR A 652 18.71 10.43 21.21
C THR A 652 19.25 9.89 22.52
N PHE A 653 18.35 9.34 23.33
CA PHE A 653 18.65 8.55 24.51
C PHE A 653 18.32 7.10 24.22
N ARG A 654 19.26 6.19 24.45
CA ARG A 654 19.04 4.76 24.27
C ARG A 654 19.56 4.01 25.50
N ASN A 655 18.73 3.13 26.03
CA ASN A 655 19.12 2.09 26.97
C ASN A 655 18.80 0.73 26.36
N PHE A 656 19.81 -0.16 26.35
CA PHE A 656 19.74 -1.50 25.77
C PHE A 656 20.29 -2.48 26.80
N ASP A 657 19.40 -3.07 27.58
CA ASP A 657 19.72 -3.90 28.72
C ASP A 657 19.49 -5.38 28.40
N GLN A 658 20.60 -6.09 28.14
CA GLN A 658 20.62 -7.52 27.81
C GLN A 658 20.82 -8.37 29.07
N ALA A 659 20.04 -9.46 29.17
CA ALA A 659 20.23 -10.45 30.24
C ALA A 659 21.65 -11.09 30.21
N THR A 660 22.13 -11.37 28.98
CA THR A 660 23.53 -11.83 28.76
C THR A 660 24.22 -10.83 27.82
N GLN A 661 25.25 -10.16 28.29
CA GLN A 661 26.04 -9.24 27.46
C GLN A 661 26.72 -9.98 26.33
N THR A 662 26.55 -9.49 25.10
CA THR A 662 27.22 -10.02 23.91
C THR A 662 28.27 -9.04 23.43
N SER A 663 29.35 -9.55 22.83
CA SER A 663 30.39 -8.73 22.20
C SER A 663 29.93 -7.96 20.95
N THR A 664 28.74 -8.25 20.46
CA THR A 664 28.21 -7.66 19.22
C THR A 664 27.66 -6.25 19.44
N ILE A 665 27.22 -5.90 20.66
CA ILE A 665 26.73 -4.58 21.02
C ILE A 665 27.50 -4.12 22.25
N SER A 666 28.45 -3.22 22.01
CA SER A 666 29.38 -2.76 23.03
C SER A 666 28.79 -1.67 23.94
N GLN A 667 27.86 -0.85 23.42
CA GLN A 667 27.31 0.29 24.12
C GLN A 667 25.87 0.04 24.58
N GLN A 668 25.66 -0.14 25.87
CA GLN A 668 24.31 -0.33 26.45
C GLN A 668 23.54 0.98 26.61
N ASN A 669 24.21 2.04 27.02
CA ASN A 669 23.62 3.36 27.24
C ASN A 669 24.21 4.37 26.29
N THR A 670 23.35 4.99 25.49
CA THR A 670 23.76 6.01 24.52
C THR A 670 23.02 7.32 24.79
N THR A 671 23.75 8.42 24.78
CA THR A 671 23.22 9.76 24.64
C THR A 671 23.91 10.39 23.44
N TRP A 672 23.15 10.63 22.37
CA TRP A 672 23.68 11.11 21.08
C TRP A 672 23.05 12.45 20.71
N PHE A 673 23.88 13.49 20.61
CA PHE A 673 23.50 14.82 20.16
C PHE A 673 23.82 14.99 18.68
N THR A 674 22.91 15.60 17.94
CA THR A 674 23.08 15.91 16.52
C THR A 674 22.58 17.31 16.20
N ILE A 675 23.25 17.99 15.27
CA ILE A 675 22.80 19.24 14.65
C ILE A 675 23.09 19.17 13.18
N GLY A 676 22.21 19.73 12.34
CA GLY A 676 22.43 19.61 10.91
C GLY A 676 21.47 20.40 10.04
N LEU A 677 21.74 20.29 8.74
CA LEU A 677 20.92 20.79 7.65
C LEU A 677 20.55 19.60 6.78
N LYS A 678 19.26 19.28 6.66
CA LYS A 678 18.78 18.16 5.84
C LYS A 678 17.64 18.54 4.92
N THR A 679 17.57 17.90 3.77
CA THR A 679 16.35 17.79 2.97
C THR A 679 15.55 16.61 3.45
N ASP A 680 14.38 16.85 4.07
CA ASP A 680 13.59 15.81 4.73
C ASP A 680 12.70 15.06 3.71
N ILE A 681 13.27 14.05 3.06
CA ILE A 681 12.63 13.29 1.97
C ILE A 681 12.67 11.77 2.17
N PHE A 682 13.31 11.28 3.22
CA PHE A 682 13.37 9.86 3.59
C PHE A 682 13.49 9.71 5.11
N ASN A 683 13.11 8.51 5.61
CA ASN A 683 13.19 8.18 7.03
C ASN A 683 14.53 7.57 7.39
N TRP A 684 15.06 7.95 8.55
CA TRP A 684 16.11 7.23 9.25
C TRP A 684 15.52 6.42 10.40
N TYR A 685 15.95 5.17 10.55
CA TYR A 685 15.56 4.28 11.63
C TYR A 685 16.81 3.82 12.39
N PHE A 686 17.05 4.44 13.53
CA PHE A 686 18.12 4.07 14.48
C PHE A 686 17.55 3.57 15.80
N ASP A 687 16.29 3.18 15.80
CA ASP A 687 15.54 2.74 16.96
C ASP A 687 15.51 1.18 17.08
N PHE A 688 16.72 0.62 17.22
CA PHE A 688 16.97 -0.81 17.39
C PHE A 688 17.92 -1.12 18.55
#